data_6774b007d8c6cd17b711f0c0dec63238
#
_entry.id   6774b007d8c6cd17b711f0c0dec63238
#
_cell.length_a   1.000
_cell.length_b   1.000
_cell.length_c   1.000
_cell.angle_alpha   90.00
_cell.angle_beta   90.00
_cell.angle_gamma   90.00
#
_symmetry.space_group_name_H-M   'P 1'
#
loop_
_entity.id
_entity.type
_entity.pdbx_description
1 polymer ?
#
loop_
_entity_poly.entity_id
_entity_poly.type
_entity_poly.pdbx_seq_one_letter_code
_entity_poly.pdbx_strand_id
1 'polypeptide(L)'
;MAQRDDDKLVRQLSLVAFLMAQARPVTAEEIHEAVEGYGGMSEQAFLRRFYSDRSELEGVGLRLAVERPSDDPFQGDLYAMPPENYYLPPIEFDEGELSALHTSLYLLEGQFAYAEPLRLALQHLTLGRPSPLDDHAARTVAVNLLGSRHTAEVSSHLIKIESAISRRKTIRFRYYSIGRDDRSDREVDPYSLLYMAGNWYLVGFAHDREELRCFRLSRIEGRITFKTRAEHDFPPPSEVDLSRYRDRAPWQLADTSHTAVIEISSTISWWVDQMFGAYGEYEERPDGTAVFRTGYGSEREIISWVLGLGAEAAVVEPASLRAAATEALETVRTRHSGKPGRKRKPLPRTADEASPSDSLPDDPSERVIPVERISRLLALMTRLLAACGRSYEADVACSELRSELNLTQDALEEDLILLNLINFGGGCYALFAQVEGDVVVVQKEVYGDQFARPARLSPLEAKALLWALDFVGGRLPLVAAKELASARRKIESAVGQESTTGVELGHVQTASESVGAAITQAVREERLLEIEYWTESRGKITERTIEPHMLMNSRDAWYLVAHCRSAGEQRTFRLDRIRAASVLDEHFVRRAEVEAVPYQPWGSPSSGETTAQSASVWFGSSIARWLAEEHPSADRFADGSILVQIPYASEEWLVKEIIKHGGEAVLFEPVALRATVVEHADRVIARYAAAPARR
;
A
#
# COMPACT_ATOMS: atom_id res chain seq x y z
N MET A 1 -10.53 22.08 -21.98
CA MET A 1 -10.70 20.90 -21.10
C MET A 1 -10.31 21.22 -19.67
N ALA A 2 -9.13 21.75 -19.39
CA ALA A 2 -8.70 22.25 -18.08
C ALA A 2 -9.69 23.25 -17.45
N GLN A 3 -10.21 24.20 -18.23
CA GLN A 3 -11.07 25.27 -17.77
C GLN A 3 -12.39 24.81 -17.08
N ARG A 4 -12.97 23.67 -17.47
CA ARG A 4 -14.19 23.14 -16.82
C ARG A 4 -13.92 22.45 -15.47
N ASP A 5 -12.75 21.85 -15.33
CA ASP A 5 -12.31 21.25 -14.07
C ASP A 5 -11.95 22.36 -13.09
N ASP A 6 -11.36 23.44 -13.56
CA ASP A 6 -11.05 24.64 -12.79
C ASP A 6 -12.32 25.37 -12.31
N ASP A 7 -13.32 25.56 -13.20
CA ASP A 7 -14.62 26.14 -12.83
C ASP A 7 -15.33 25.32 -11.74
N LYS A 8 -15.21 24.00 -11.80
CA LYS A 8 -15.79 23.11 -10.78
C LYS A 8 -15.07 23.26 -9.45
N LEU A 9 -13.74 23.30 -9.47
CA LEU A 9 -12.89 23.43 -8.30
C LEU A 9 -13.13 24.78 -7.60
N VAL A 10 -13.14 25.88 -8.35
CA VAL A 10 -13.46 27.22 -7.85
C VAL A 10 -14.83 27.24 -7.20
N ARG A 11 -15.86 26.65 -7.83
CA ARG A 11 -17.20 26.57 -7.28
C ARG A 11 -17.25 25.80 -5.95
N GLN A 12 -16.56 24.62 -5.88
CA GLN A 12 -16.52 23.81 -4.65
C GLN A 12 -15.81 24.55 -3.52
N LEU A 13 -14.68 25.18 -3.80
CA LEU A 13 -13.94 25.95 -2.79
C LEU A 13 -14.71 27.23 -2.39
N SER A 14 -15.40 27.90 -3.32
CA SER A 14 -16.28 29.02 -3.00
C SER A 14 -17.48 28.61 -2.14
N LEU A 15 -18.03 27.41 -2.35
CA LEU A 15 -19.06 26.85 -1.48
C LEU A 15 -18.56 26.64 -0.05
N VAL A 16 -17.39 26.06 0.11
CA VAL A 16 -16.76 25.89 1.43
C VAL A 16 -16.49 27.25 2.07
N ALA A 17 -15.91 28.19 1.33
CA ALA A 17 -15.61 29.53 1.78
C ALA A 17 -16.86 30.28 2.24
N PHE A 18 -17.92 30.23 1.42
CA PHE A 18 -19.22 30.83 1.74
C PHE A 18 -19.80 30.26 3.04
N LEU A 19 -19.86 28.93 3.17
CA LEU A 19 -20.46 28.28 4.35
C LEU A 19 -19.65 28.56 5.63
N MET A 20 -18.31 28.63 5.53
CA MET A 20 -17.47 29.00 6.67
C MET A 20 -17.65 30.45 7.12
N ALA A 21 -17.99 31.34 6.21
CA ALA A 21 -18.22 32.76 6.52
C ALA A 21 -19.59 32.99 7.19
N GLN A 22 -20.51 32.01 7.14
CA GLN A 22 -21.85 32.16 7.71
C GLN A 22 -21.85 31.92 9.22
N ALA A 23 -22.50 32.81 9.95
CA ALA A 23 -22.72 32.68 11.41
C ALA A 23 -23.90 31.72 11.75
N ARG A 24 -24.71 31.35 10.78
CA ARG A 24 -25.90 30.50 10.93
C ARG A 24 -25.97 29.49 9.76
N PRO A 25 -26.68 28.37 9.95
CA PRO A 25 -27.03 27.51 8.82
C PRO A 25 -27.84 28.27 7.77
N VAL A 26 -27.61 27.96 6.50
CA VAL A 26 -28.20 28.62 5.33
C VAL A 26 -29.01 27.64 4.48
N THR A 27 -29.98 28.16 3.74
CA THR A 27 -30.81 27.37 2.84
C THR A 27 -30.07 27.07 1.51
N ALA A 28 -30.57 26.08 0.77
CA ALA A 28 -30.08 25.81 -0.60
C ALA A 28 -30.29 27.01 -1.54
N GLU A 29 -31.34 27.79 -1.34
CA GLU A 29 -31.63 28.99 -2.11
C GLU A 29 -30.59 30.08 -1.87
N GLU A 30 -30.22 30.34 -0.61
CA GLU A 30 -29.15 31.28 -0.25
C GLU A 30 -27.79 30.86 -0.84
N ILE A 31 -27.52 29.54 -0.87
CA ILE A 31 -26.30 29.02 -1.55
C ILE A 31 -26.36 29.26 -3.04
N HIS A 32 -27.52 29.03 -3.69
CA HIS A 32 -27.71 29.22 -5.13
C HIS A 32 -27.47 30.67 -5.55
N GLU A 33 -27.94 31.61 -4.73
CA GLU A 33 -27.83 33.05 -5.02
C GLU A 33 -26.43 33.60 -4.74
N ALA A 34 -25.79 33.11 -3.68
CA ALA A 34 -24.55 33.71 -3.17
C ALA A 34 -23.26 33.10 -3.74
N VAL A 35 -23.25 31.79 -4.02
CA VAL A 35 -22.01 31.09 -4.42
C VAL A 35 -21.81 31.17 -5.92
N GLU A 36 -20.66 31.72 -6.31
CA GLU A 36 -20.25 31.79 -7.72
C GLU A 36 -20.17 30.41 -8.36
N GLY A 37 -20.64 30.34 -9.63
CA GLY A 37 -20.70 29.09 -10.38
C GLY A 37 -22.00 28.28 -10.21
N TYR A 38 -22.91 28.69 -9.29
CA TYR A 38 -24.30 28.24 -9.27
C TYR A 38 -25.27 29.23 -9.89
N GLY A 39 -24.92 30.52 -9.90
CA GLY A 39 -25.76 31.57 -10.48
C GLY A 39 -26.15 31.32 -11.92
N GLY A 40 -27.41 31.64 -12.27
CA GLY A 40 -27.96 31.45 -13.62
C GLY A 40 -28.39 30.02 -13.95
N MET A 41 -28.25 29.06 -13.05
CA MET A 41 -28.79 27.70 -13.23
C MET A 41 -30.29 27.68 -12.91
N SER A 42 -31.06 26.79 -13.58
CA SER A 42 -32.40 26.48 -13.09
C SER A 42 -32.30 25.75 -11.75
N GLU A 43 -33.32 25.89 -10.89
CA GLU A 43 -33.37 25.27 -9.59
C GLU A 43 -33.06 23.75 -9.61
N GLN A 44 -33.61 23.01 -10.56
CA GLN A 44 -33.34 21.59 -10.72
C GLN A 44 -31.89 21.29 -11.16
N ALA A 45 -31.27 22.16 -11.95
CA ALA A 45 -29.87 22.02 -12.37
C ALA A 45 -28.93 22.34 -11.20
N PHE A 46 -29.25 23.39 -10.44
CA PHE A 46 -28.55 23.76 -9.23
C PHE A 46 -28.55 22.62 -8.21
N LEU A 47 -29.72 22.12 -7.81
CA LEU A 47 -29.82 21.04 -6.80
C LEU A 47 -29.01 19.81 -7.21
N ARG A 48 -29.10 19.39 -8.50
CA ARG A 48 -28.27 18.27 -8.98
C ARG A 48 -26.76 18.55 -8.86
N ARG A 49 -26.36 19.76 -9.18
CA ARG A 49 -24.95 20.18 -9.12
C ARG A 49 -24.47 20.29 -7.68
N PHE A 50 -25.24 20.94 -6.83
CA PHE A 50 -24.97 21.12 -5.41
C PHE A 50 -24.82 19.78 -4.67
N TYR A 51 -25.74 18.83 -4.88
CA TYR A 51 -25.61 17.51 -4.28
C TYR A 51 -24.40 16.72 -4.81
N SER A 52 -24.04 16.91 -6.08
CA SER A 52 -22.80 16.32 -6.62
C SER A 52 -21.56 16.93 -5.96
N ASP A 53 -21.49 18.27 -5.87
CA ASP A 53 -20.36 18.97 -5.27
C ASP A 53 -20.25 18.67 -3.77
N ARG A 54 -21.34 18.67 -3.03
CA ARG A 54 -21.41 18.23 -1.64
C ARG A 54 -20.86 16.82 -1.47
N SER A 55 -21.31 15.90 -2.27
CA SER A 55 -20.89 14.52 -2.25
C SER A 55 -19.38 14.35 -2.50
N GLU A 56 -18.79 15.16 -3.36
CA GLU A 56 -17.37 15.16 -3.63
C GLU A 56 -16.57 15.79 -2.48
N LEU A 57 -17.06 16.90 -1.92
CA LEU A 57 -16.45 17.51 -0.74
C LEU A 57 -16.47 16.56 0.48
N GLU A 58 -17.55 15.83 0.69
CA GLU A 58 -17.62 14.77 1.70
C GLU A 58 -16.60 13.65 1.43
N GLY A 59 -16.36 13.32 0.17
CA GLY A 59 -15.33 12.36 -0.24
C GLY A 59 -13.89 12.80 0.07
N VAL A 60 -13.63 14.10 0.15
CA VAL A 60 -12.34 14.67 0.57
C VAL A 60 -12.31 14.99 2.08
N GLY A 61 -13.32 14.57 2.84
CA GLY A 61 -13.39 14.75 4.29
C GLY A 61 -14.04 16.06 4.75
N LEU A 62 -14.50 16.92 3.82
CA LEU A 62 -15.20 18.17 4.13
C LEU A 62 -16.70 17.89 4.24
N ARG A 63 -17.22 17.69 5.45
CA ARG A 63 -18.63 17.36 5.68
C ARG A 63 -19.46 18.57 5.97
N LEU A 64 -20.49 18.80 5.16
CA LEU A 64 -21.51 19.80 5.46
C LEU A 64 -22.46 19.26 6.54
N ALA A 65 -22.67 20.03 7.60
CA ALA A 65 -23.74 19.76 8.55
C ALA A 65 -25.09 20.08 7.88
N VAL A 66 -26.06 19.19 8.06
CA VAL A 66 -27.42 19.37 7.55
C VAL A 66 -28.38 19.33 8.71
N GLU A 67 -29.09 20.42 8.91
CA GLU A 67 -30.14 20.53 9.91
C GLU A 67 -31.49 20.45 9.23
N ARG A 68 -32.35 19.57 9.72
CA ARG A 68 -33.74 19.47 9.29
C ARG A 68 -34.64 20.13 10.33
N PRO A 69 -35.26 21.26 10.01
CA PRO A 69 -36.15 21.92 10.95
C PRO A 69 -37.34 20.99 11.26
N SER A 70 -37.50 20.64 12.54
CA SER A 70 -38.58 19.75 12.98
C SER A 70 -39.95 20.43 13.02
N ASP A 71 -40.00 21.76 13.03
CA ASP A 71 -41.21 22.53 13.32
C ASP A 71 -41.91 23.07 12.06
N ASP A 72 -41.32 23.01 10.90
CA ASP A 72 -41.94 23.41 9.63
C ASP A 72 -41.59 22.42 8.48
N PRO A 73 -42.56 21.58 8.06
CA PRO A 73 -42.37 20.63 6.96
C PRO A 73 -42.12 21.28 5.59
N PHE A 74 -42.33 22.60 5.46
CA PHE A 74 -42.14 23.35 4.23
C PHE A 74 -40.76 24.05 4.19
N GLN A 75 -40.05 24.11 5.30
CA GLN A 75 -38.71 24.65 5.37
C GLN A 75 -37.71 23.58 4.91
N GLY A 76 -36.98 23.86 3.84
CA GLY A 76 -35.98 22.93 3.28
C GLY A 76 -34.79 22.69 4.25
N ASP A 77 -33.94 21.75 3.91
CA ASP A 77 -32.69 21.47 4.67
C ASP A 77 -31.84 22.73 4.79
N LEU A 78 -31.26 22.94 5.98
CA LEU A 78 -30.29 24.00 6.26
C LEU A 78 -28.87 23.43 6.27
N TYR A 79 -27.94 24.15 5.69
CA TYR A 79 -26.55 23.73 5.49
C TYR A 79 -25.57 24.63 6.25
N ALA A 80 -24.57 24.02 6.87
CA ALA A 80 -23.49 24.73 7.56
C ALA A 80 -22.15 24.00 7.37
N MET A 81 -21.06 24.72 7.54
CA MET A 81 -19.72 24.16 7.64
C MET A 81 -19.13 24.55 9.00
N PRO A 82 -19.41 23.77 10.07
CA PRO A 82 -18.81 24.02 11.38
C PRO A 82 -17.28 23.87 11.29
N PRO A 83 -16.52 24.66 12.08
CA PRO A 83 -15.06 24.59 12.06
C PRO A 83 -14.52 23.17 12.31
N GLU A 84 -15.23 22.36 13.08
CA GLU A 84 -14.88 20.98 13.42
C GLU A 84 -14.92 20.05 12.19
N ASN A 85 -15.72 20.40 11.20
CA ASN A 85 -15.85 19.62 9.95
C ASN A 85 -14.77 20.00 8.93
N TYR A 86 -14.07 21.11 9.16
CA TYR A 86 -13.02 21.58 8.27
C TYR A 86 -11.61 21.29 8.82
N TYR A 87 -11.42 21.47 10.13
CA TYR A 87 -10.15 21.17 10.80
C TYR A 87 -10.39 20.38 12.08
N LEU A 88 -9.51 19.43 12.32
CA LEU A 88 -9.49 18.73 13.61
C LEU A 88 -9.07 19.65 14.75
N PRO A 89 -9.39 19.29 16.00
CA PRO A 89 -8.79 19.94 17.17
C PRO A 89 -7.27 19.94 17.08
N PRO A 90 -6.57 20.91 17.67
CA PRO A 90 -5.12 20.94 17.68
C PRO A 90 -4.58 19.66 18.34
N ILE A 91 -3.68 18.97 17.64
CA ILE A 91 -3.03 17.77 18.16
C ILE A 91 -1.59 18.15 18.52
N GLU A 92 -1.25 18.04 19.80
CA GLU A 92 0.10 18.31 20.28
C GLU A 92 0.92 17.03 20.30
N PHE A 93 1.93 16.95 19.43
CA PHE A 93 2.91 15.89 19.41
C PHE A 93 4.19 16.32 20.10
N ASP A 94 4.83 15.42 20.84
CA ASP A 94 6.18 15.61 21.32
C ASP A 94 7.23 15.36 20.22
N GLU A 95 8.50 15.69 20.49
CA GLU A 95 9.59 15.52 19.50
C GLU A 95 9.79 14.06 19.10
N GLY A 96 9.62 13.11 20.03
CA GLY A 96 9.75 11.68 19.75
C GLY A 96 8.63 11.19 18.81
N GLU A 97 7.38 11.62 19.08
CA GLU A 97 6.22 11.31 18.24
C GLU A 97 6.35 11.91 16.84
N LEU A 98 6.79 13.17 16.73
CA LEU A 98 7.03 13.82 15.44
C LEU A 98 8.14 13.13 14.64
N SER A 99 9.27 12.83 15.30
CA SER A 99 10.37 12.11 14.66
C SER A 99 9.94 10.73 14.19
N ALA A 100 9.16 10.00 15.00
CA ALA A 100 8.62 8.70 14.65
C ALA A 100 7.64 8.78 13.47
N LEU A 101 6.75 9.77 13.47
CA LEU A 101 5.84 10.06 12.37
C LEU A 101 6.62 10.36 11.08
N HIS A 102 7.54 11.31 11.12
CA HIS A 102 8.36 11.67 9.95
C HIS A 102 9.14 10.48 9.38
N THR A 103 9.84 9.75 10.24
CA THR A 103 10.60 8.56 9.82
C THR A 103 9.68 7.54 9.16
N SER A 104 8.53 7.27 9.79
CA SER A 104 7.57 6.29 9.28
C SER A 104 6.98 6.68 7.94
N LEU A 105 6.74 7.97 7.74
CA LEU A 105 6.04 8.49 6.57
C LEU A 105 6.99 8.78 5.41
N TYR A 106 8.24 9.12 5.68
CA TYR A 106 9.30 9.12 4.69
C TYR A 106 9.45 7.74 4.02
N LEU A 107 9.20 6.66 4.77
CA LEU A 107 9.22 5.29 4.27
C LEU A 107 8.11 4.98 3.25
N LEU A 108 7.05 5.77 3.22
CA LEU A 108 5.89 5.60 2.34
C LEU A 108 5.91 6.55 1.13
N GLU A 109 6.90 7.45 1.05
CA GLU A 109 6.98 8.46 0.00
C GLU A 109 7.02 7.81 -1.40
N GLY A 110 6.11 8.24 -2.27
CA GLY A 110 6.01 7.81 -3.67
C GLY A 110 5.22 6.52 -3.93
N GLN A 111 4.67 5.84 -2.91
CA GLN A 111 4.03 4.53 -3.12
C GLN A 111 2.73 4.31 -2.33
N PHE A 112 2.31 5.30 -1.58
CA PHE A 112 1.07 5.26 -0.82
C PHE A 112 -0.04 5.94 -1.61
N ALA A 113 -1.24 5.34 -1.67
CA ALA A 113 -2.36 5.88 -2.44
C ALA A 113 -2.79 7.30 -1.99
N TYR A 114 -2.39 7.69 -0.78
CA TYR A 114 -2.63 9.00 -0.18
C TYR A 114 -1.32 9.74 0.11
N ALA A 115 -0.31 9.57 -0.73
CA ALA A 115 1.01 10.18 -0.54
C ALA A 115 0.93 11.71 -0.38
N GLU A 116 0.09 12.37 -1.16
CA GLU A 116 -0.05 13.82 -1.11
C GLU A 116 -0.75 14.33 0.17
N PRO A 117 -1.93 13.83 0.58
CA PRO A 117 -2.52 14.17 1.88
C PRO A 117 -1.59 13.87 3.05
N LEU A 118 -0.83 12.77 2.96
CA LEU A 118 0.13 12.40 3.97
C LEU A 118 1.29 13.38 4.07
N ARG A 119 1.83 13.80 2.94
CA ARG A 119 2.90 14.81 2.85
C ARG A 119 2.44 16.15 3.39
N LEU A 120 1.22 16.59 3.03
CA LEU A 120 0.61 17.82 3.55
C LEU A 120 0.38 17.75 5.06
N ALA A 121 -0.07 16.59 5.57
CA ALA A 121 -0.22 16.36 6.99
C ALA A 121 1.11 16.56 7.75
N LEU A 122 2.20 15.99 7.23
CA LEU A 122 3.52 16.16 7.82
C LEU A 122 3.99 17.62 7.80
N GLN A 123 3.78 18.30 6.69
CA GLN A 123 4.12 19.72 6.58
C GLN A 123 3.35 20.56 7.58
N HIS A 124 2.04 20.32 7.74
CA HIS A 124 1.24 21.02 8.74
C HIS A 124 1.71 20.76 10.18
N LEU A 125 2.17 19.53 10.47
CA LEU A 125 2.67 19.17 11.79
C LEU A 125 4.04 19.79 12.12
N THR A 126 4.83 20.12 11.10
CA THR A 126 6.17 20.69 11.26
C THR A 126 6.24 22.20 11.01
N LEU A 127 5.14 22.82 10.61
CA LEU A 127 5.10 24.26 10.32
C LEU A 127 5.56 25.07 11.51
N GLY A 128 6.65 25.86 11.34
CA GLY A 128 7.23 26.68 12.39
C GLY A 128 8.14 25.93 13.36
N ARG A 129 8.45 24.66 13.12
CA ARG A 129 9.43 23.86 13.88
C ARG A 129 10.59 23.44 12.96
N PRO A 130 11.84 23.31 13.47
CA PRO A 130 12.91 22.72 12.67
C PRO A 130 12.51 21.30 12.27
N SER A 131 12.80 20.93 11.00
CA SER A 131 12.51 19.56 10.53
C SER A 131 13.21 18.56 11.46
N PRO A 132 12.48 17.57 12.01
CA PRO A 132 13.11 16.55 12.85
C PRO A 132 13.94 15.56 12.04
N LEU A 133 13.98 15.68 10.72
CA LEU A 133 14.86 14.95 9.83
C LEU A 133 16.24 15.60 9.85
N ASP A 134 16.99 15.40 10.95
CA ASP A 134 18.43 15.49 10.86
C ASP A 134 18.90 14.51 9.78
N ASP A 135 19.90 14.91 8.99
CA ASP A 135 20.51 14.13 7.88
C ASP A 135 20.80 12.67 8.23
N HIS A 136 20.90 12.32 9.51
CA HIS A 136 21.16 10.97 10.00
C HIS A 136 19.94 10.02 9.97
N ALA A 137 18.76 10.48 10.29
CA ALA A 137 17.57 9.64 10.33
C ALA A 137 17.14 9.22 8.90
N ALA A 138 17.23 10.15 7.95
CA ALA A 138 16.92 9.90 6.54
C ALA A 138 17.89 8.90 5.87
N ARG A 139 19.13 8.80 6.36
CA ARG A 139 20.15 7.87 5.85
C ARG A 139 20.08 6.48 6.48
N THR A 140 19.33 6.33 7.56
CA THR A 140 19.31 5.07 8.34
C THR A 140 18.27 4.07 7.84
N VAL A 141 17.24 4.55 7.17
CA VAL A 141 16.17 3.69 6.64
C VAL A 141 15.86 4.06 5.19
N ALA A 142 16.06 3.13 4.28
CA ALA A 142 15.66 3.24 2.89
C ALA A 142 14.49 2.30 2.62
N VAL A 143 13.40 2.81 2.08
CA VAL A 143 12.29 1.96 1.64
C VAL A 143 12.29 1.91 0.13
N ASN A 144 12.45 0.71 -0.38
CA ASN A 144 12.27 0.42 -1.78
C ASN A 144 11.01 -0.43 -1.95
N LEU A 145 9.89 0.24 -2.13
CA LEU A 145 8.61 -0.39 -2.39
C LEU A 145 8.45 -0.78 -3.88
N LEU A 146 9.51 -0.83 -4.67
CA LEU A 146 9.50 -1.19 -6.11
C LEU A 146 8.81 -2.53 -6.44
N GLY A 147 8.13 -3.13 -5.48
CA GLY A 147 7.31 -4.33 -5.68
C GLY A 147 5.81 -4.09 -5.77
N SER A 148 5.30 -2.95 -5.30
CA SER A 148 3.88 -2.65 -5.43
C SER A 148 3.62 -2.04 -6.81
N ARG A 149 3.07 -2.82 -7.71
CA ARG A 149 2.56 -2.35 -9.00
C ARG A 149 1.28 -1.53 -8.77
N HIS A 150 1.41 -0.40 -8.09
CA HIS A 150 0.32 0.54 -7.99
C HIS A 150 0.30 1.32 -9.30
N THR A 151 -0.48 0.82 -10.23
CA THR A 151 -0.84 1.60 -11.42
C THR A 151 -1.71 2.77 -10.97
N ALA A 152 -1.71 3.86 -11.71
CA ALA A 152 -2.64 4.98 -11.48
C ALA A 152 -4.10 4.49 -11.40
N GLU A 153 -4.42 3.40 -12.08
CA GLU A 153 -5.72 2.74 -12.06
C GLU A 153 -6.05 2.16 -10.67
N VAL A 154 -5.14 1.43 -10.03
CA VAL A 154 -5.36 0.89 -8.67
C VAL A 154 -5.54 2.00 -7.65
N SER A 155 -4.78 3.09 -7.76
CA SER A 155 -4.93 4.26 -6.89
C SER A 155 -6.31 4.92 -7.07
N SER A 156 -6.76 5.06 -8.31
CA SER A 156 -8.11 5.54 -8.64
C SER A 156 -9.22 4.64 -8.06
N HIS A 157 -9.04 3.31 -8.17
CA HIS A 157 -9.98 2.35 -7.57
C HIS A 157 -10.04 2.46 -6.04
N LEU A 158 -8.88 2.59 -5.39
CA LEU A 158 -8.80 2.77 -3.93
C LEU A 158 -9.61 3.97 -3.46
N ILE A 159 -9.40 5.14 -4.06
CA ILE A 159 -10.12 6.38 -3.72
C ILE A 159 -11.62 6.20 -3.91
N LYS A 160 -12.05 5.58 -5.03
CA LYS A 160 -13.45 5.37 -5.32
C LYS A 160 -14.11 4.39 -4.35
N ILE A 161 -13.43 3.28 -4.01
CA ILE A 161 -13.93 2.28 -3.06
C ILE A 161 -14.00 2.86 -1.65
N GLU A 162 -13.01 3.63 -1.23
CA GLU A 162 -13.00 4.28 0.06
C GLU A 162 -14.18 5.26 0.21
N SER A 163 -14.41 6.08 -0.80
CA SER A 163 -15.58 6.95 -0.87
C SER A 163 -16.88 6.14 -0.80
N ALA A 164 -16.93 4.96 -1.45
CA ALA A 164 -18.08 4.07 -1.41
C ALA A 164 -18.32 3.48 -0.01
N ILE A 165 -17.26 3.07 0.69
CA ILE A 165 -17.34 2.55 2.06
C ILE A 165 -17.88 3.64 2.99
N SER A 166 -17.25 4.81 2.99
CA SER A 166 -17.65 5.95 3.85
C SER A 166 -19.12 6.35 3.64
N ARG A 167 -19.59 6.30 2.40
CA ARG A 167 -20.94 6.71 2.01
C ARG A 167 -21.94 5.55 1.94
N ARG A 168 -21.50 4.34 2.24
CA ARG A 168 -22.31 3.12 2.14
C ARG A 168 -22.98 2.99 0.77
N LYS A 169 -22.16 3.13 -0.29
CA LYS A 169 -22.62 3.06 -1.68
C LYS A 169 -22.33 1.69 -2.27
N THR A 170 -23.32 1.04 -2.83
CA THR A 170 -23.14 -0.15 -3.64
C THR A 170 -22.38 0.21 -4.91
N ILE A 171 -21.29 -0.51 -5.19
CA ILE A 171 -20.47 -0.28 -6.37
C ILE A 171 -20.68 -1.36 -7.42
N ARG A 172 -20.47 -0.97 -8.69
CA ARG A 172 -20.45 -1.84 -9.86
C ARG A 172 -19.14 -1.72 -10.57
N PHE A 173 -18.54 -2.86 -10.91
CA PHE A 173 -17.29 -2.95 -11.64
C PHE A 173 -17.19 -4.24 -12.42
N ARG A 174 -16.38 -4.24 -13.47
CA ARG A 174 -16.00 -5.44 -14.21
C ARG A 174 -14.83 -6.10 -13.52
N TYR A 175 -14.91 -7.42 -13.29
CA TYR A 175 -13.91 -8.17 -12.55
C TYR A 175 -13.40 -9.37 -13.32
N TYR A 176 -12.08 -9.50 -13.40
CA TYR A 176 -11.41 -10.65 -13.98
C TYR A 176 -11.22 -11.75 -12.92
N SER A 177 -12.01 -12.82 -13.04
CA SER A 177 -11.92 -14.00 -12.19
C SER A 177 -10.85 -14.96 -12.71
N ILE A 178 -9.61 -14.74 -12.30
CA ILE A 178 -8.43 -15.43 -12.84
C ILE A 178 -8.52 -16.98 -12.75
N GLY A 179 -9.14 -17.52 -11.70
CA GLY A 179 -9.31 -18.96 -11.51
C GLY A 179 -10.23 -19.61 -12.55
N ARG A 180 -11.18 -18.84 -13.10
CA ARG A 180 -12.18 -19.32 -14.09
C ARG A 180 -11.90 -18.79 -15.49
N ASP A 181 -10.93 -17.87 -15.62
CA ASP A 181 -10.66 -17.13 -16.86
C ASP A 181 -11.90 -16.41 -17.39
N ASP A 182 -12.65 -15.80 -16.49
CA ASP A 182 -13.94 -15.18 -16.78
C ASP A 182 -13.96 -13.71 -16.37
N ARG A 183 -14.58 -12.90 -17.20
CA ARG A 183 -14.81 -11.47 -16.94
C ARG A 183 -16.30 -11.24 -16.79
N SER A 184 -16.68 -10.79 -15.61
CA SER A 184 -18.09 -10.56 -15.29
C SER A 184 -18.26 -9.30 -14.46
N ASP A 185 -19.42 -8.66 -14.65
CA ASP A 185 -19.80 -7.51 -13.86
C ASP A 185 -20.14 -7.95 -12.43
N ARG A 186 -19.71 -7.16 -11.46
CA ARG A 186 -19.95 -7.37 -10.03
C ARG A 186 -20.71 -6.19 -9.46
N GLU A 187 -21.63 -6.52 -8.57
CA GLU A 187 -22.34 -5.56 -7.72
C GLU A 187 -22.01 -5.90 -6.28
N VAL A 188 -21.37 -4.95 -5.56
CA VAL A 188 -20.80 -5.20 -4.24
C VAL A 188 -21.11 -4.05 -3.30
N ASP A 189 -21.53 -4.37 -2.09
CA ASP A 189 -21.55 -3.44 -0.95
C ASP A 189 -20.19 -3.48 -0.29
N PRO A 190 -19.35 -2.44 -0.45
CA PRO A 190 -17.99 -2.44 0.05
C PRO A 190 -17.99 -2.20 1.57
N TYR A 191 -17.29 -3.05 2.32
CA TYR A 191 -17.19 -2.92 3.77
C TYR A 191 -15.80 -2.52 4.24
N SER A 192 -14.74 -3.05 3.63
CA SER A 192 -13.37 -2.75 4.02
C SER A 192 -12.39 -2.91 2.88
N LEU A 193 -11.27 -2.18 2.95
CA LEU A 193 -10.07 -2.39 2.17
C LEU A 193 -9.06 -3.18 3.00
N LEU A 194 -8.44 -4.18 2.40
CA LEU A 194 -7.43 -5.02 3.02
C LEU A 194 -6.15 -4.97 2.19
N TYR A 195 -5.01 -4.70 2.83
CA TYR A 195 -3.71 -4.83 2.19
C TYR A 195 -2.99 -6.08 2.71
N MET A 196 -2.64 -6.99 1.81
CA MET A 196 -2.04 -8.28 2.16
C MET A 196 -1.10 -8.76 1.05
N ALA A 197 0.08 -9.24 1.42
CA ALA A 197 1.08 -9.78 0.49
C ALA A 197 1.34 -8.87 -0.73
N GLY A 198 1.54 -7.56 -0.50
CA GLY A 198 1.83 -6.59 -1.55
C GLY A 198 0.65 -6.19 -2.43
N ASN A 199 -0.57 -6.58 -2.09
CA ASN A 199 -1.76 -6.33 -2.91
C ASN A 199 -2.92 -5.76 -2.11
N TRP A 200 -3.71 -4.91 -2.78
CA TRP A 200 -4.96 -4.40 -2.24
C TRP A 200 -6.14 -5.29 -2.58
N TYR A 201 -7.01 -5.47 -1.62
CA TYR A 201 -8.25 -6.22 -1.73
C TYR A 201 -9.43 -5.42 -1.20
N LEU A 202 -10.57 -5.55 -1.85
CA LEU A 202 -11.86 -5.10 -1.38
C LEU A 202 -12.57 -6.29 -0.72
N VAL A 203 -13.01 -6.12 0.52
CA VAL A 203 -13.93 -7.04 1.20
C VAL A 203 -15.31 -6.41 1.20
N GLY A 204 -16.29 -7.14 0.69
CA GLY A 204 -17.65 -6.65 0.60
C GLY A 204 -18.67 -7.76 0.33
N PHE A 205 -19.95 -7.41 0.47
CA PHE A 205 -21.05 -8.31 0.17
C PHE A 205 -21.34 -8.32 -1.34
N ALA A 206 -21.13 -9.44 -1.97
CA ALA A 206 -21.36 -9.63 -3.40
C ALA A 206 -22.79 -10.06 -3.67
N HIS A 207 -23.60 -9.20 -4.32
CA HIS A 207 -25.01 -9.45 -4.57
C HIS A 207 -25.28 -10.66 -5.49
N ASP A 208 -24.33 -10.98 -6.39
CA ASP A 208 -24.45 -12.12 -7.31
C ASP A 208 -24.22 -13.47 -6.61
N ARG A 209 -23.71 -13.47 -5.40
CA ARG A 209 -23.40 -14.66 -4.60
C ARG A 209 -24.10 -14.71 -3.25
N GLU A 210 -24.67 -13.58 -2.83
CA GLU A 210 -25.31 -13.39 -1.51
C GLU A 210 -24.36 -13.73 -0.33
N GLU A 211 -23.06 -13.43 -0.49
CA GLU A 211 -22.06 -13.72 0.53
C GLU A 211 -20.92 -12.67 0.53
N LEU A 212 -20.16 -12.61 1.65
CA LEU A 212 -18.95 -11.82 1.74
C LEU A 212 -17.86 -12.38 0.84
N ARG A 213 -17.25 -11.51 0.05
CA ARG A 213 -16.16 -11.86 -0.87
C ARG A 213 -15.01 -10.87 -0.78
N CYS A 214 -13.84 -11.37 -1.18
CA CYS A 214 -12.61 -10.62 -1.28
C CYS A 214 -12.22 -10.47 -2.76
N PHE A 215 -12.03 -9.22 -3.23
CA PHE A 215 -11.71 -8.89 -4.61
C PHE A 215 -10.36 -8.19 -4.67
N ARG A 216 -9.40 -8.72 -5.42
CA ARG A 216 -8.11 -8.07 -5.64
C ARG A 216 -8.28 -6.87 -6.57
N LEU A 217 -7.85 -5.67 -6.15
CA LEU A 217 -8.08 -4.44 -6.89
C LEU A 217 -7.43 -4.42 -8.27
N SER A 218 -6.26 -5.02 -8.43
CA SER A 218 -5.57 -5.11 -9.72
C SER A 218 -6.31 -5.95 -10.79
N ARG A 219 -7.39 -6.62 -10.41
CA ARG A 219 -8.26 -7.42 -11.30
C ARG A 219 -9.59 -6.74 -11.60
N ILE A 220 -9.80 -5.54 -11.09
CA ILE A 220 -10.92 -4.68 -11.48
C ILE A 220 -10.52 -4.02 -12.78
N GLU A 221 -11.32 -4.20 -13.84
CA GLU A 221 -11.10 -3.65 -15.16
C GLU A 221 -12.01 -2.42 -15.37
N GLY A 222 -11.42 -1.32 -15.82
CA GLY A 222 -12.13 -0.09 -16.14
C GLY A 222 -12.61 0.68 -14.89
N ARG A 223 -13.73 1.37 -15.01
CA ARG A 223 -14.23 2.30 -13.97
C ARG A 223 -15.16 1.60 -12.97
N ILE A 224 -15.02 2.01 -11.71
CA ILE A 224 -15.98 1.69 -10.66
C ILE A 224 -17.10 2.74 -10.67
N THR A 225 -18.35 2.32 -10.69
CA THR A 225 -19.52 3.19 -10.68
C THR A 225 -20.40 2.92 -9.47
N PHE A 226 -21.12 3.93 -8.99
CA PHE A 226 -22.15 3.74 -7.95
C PHE A 226 -23.45 3.19 -8.57
N LYS A 227 -24.12 2.29 -7.84
CA LYS A 227 -25.38 1.68 -8.28
C LYS A 227 -26.51 2.70 -8.38
N THR A 228 -26.64 3.56 -7.37
CA THR A 228 -27.72 4.55 -7.28
C THR A 228 -27.20 5.95 -7.00
N ARG A 229 -28.09 6.94 -7.07
CA ARG A 229 -27.81 8.33 -6.66
C ARG A 229 -28.31 8.63 -5.24
N ALA A 230 -28.88 7.65 -4.53
CA ALA A 230 -29.29 7.81 -3.13
C ALA A 230 -28.11 8.19 -2.24
N GLU A 231 -28.35 8.73 -1.07
CA GLU A 231 -27.30 9.07 -0.11
C GLU A 231 -26.56 7.81 0.36
N HIS A 232 -27.32 6.77 0.71
CA HIS A 232 -26.83 5.45 1.10
C HIS A 232 -27.57 4.37 0.30
N ASP A 233 -26.90 3.28 -0.05
CA ASP A 233 -27.48 2.15 -0.75
C ASP A 233 -27.75 0.96 0.18
N PHE A 234 -27.02 0.88 1.31
CA PHE A 234 -27.16 -0.19 2.30
C PHE A 234 -27.01 0.34 3.75
N PRO A 235 -27.60 -0.37 4.76
CA PRO A 235 -27.43 0.02 6.16
C PRO A 235 -25.99 -0.15 6.63
N PRO A 236 -25.60 0.47 7.77
CA PRO A 236 -24.31 0.18 8.39
C PRO A 236 -24.14 -1.34 8.53
N PRO A 237 -23.01 -1.91 8.11
CA PRO A 237 -22.79 -3.33 8.30
C PRO A 237 -22.84 -3.65 9.79
N SER A 238 -23.65 -4.65 10.18
CA SER A 238 -23.48 -5.30 11.50
C SER A 238 -22.06 -5.86 11.56
N GLU A 239 -21.48 -6.02 12.75
CA GLU A 239 -20.09 -6.48 12.94
C GLU A 239 -19.68 -7.53 11.91
N VAL A 240 -18.88 -7.10 10.93
CA VAL A 240 -18.33 -7.97 9.90
C VAL A 240 -17.02 -8.53 10.46
N ASP A 241 -16.96 -9.83 10.67
CA ASP A 241 -15.71 -10.48 11.06
C ASP A 241 -14.72 -10.48 9.90
N LEU A 242 -13.89 -9.44 9.85
CA LEU A 242 -12.83 -9.27 8.85
C LEU A 242 -11.58 -10.09 9.19
N SER A 243 -11.47 -10.64 10.42
CA SER A 243 -10.36 -11.53 10.81
C SER A 243 -10.26 -12.73 9.87
N ARG A 244 -11.41 -13.18 9.34
CA ARG A 244 -11.51 -14.26 8.34
C ARG A 244 -10.69 -14.01 7.06
N TYR A 245 -10.35 -12.75 6.78
CA TYR A 245 -9.59 -12.37 5.57
C TYR A 245 -8.20 -11.83 5.92
N ARG A 246 -8.04 -11.18 7.08
CA ARG A 246 -6.80 -10.54 7.52
C ARG A 246 -5.74 -11.56 7.98
N ASP A 247 -6.17 -12.53 8.78
CA ASP A 247 -5.26 -13.45 9.48
C ASP A 247 -5.25 -14.82 8.80
N ARG A 248 -5.09 -14.85 7.46
CA ARG A 248 -5.05 -16.06 6.66
C ARG A 248 -3.81 -16.15 5.78
N ALA A 249 -3.26 -17.34 5.74
CA ALA A 249 -2.22 -17.67 4.78
C ALA A 249 -2.80 -17.80 3.34
N PRO A 250 -1.98 -17.66 2.28
CA PRO A 250 -2.45 -17.79 0.90
C PRO A 250 -3.26 -19.07 0.61
N TRP A 251 -2.88 -20.18 1.23
CA TRP A 251 -3.58 -21.46 1.10
C TRP A 251 -4.92 -21.52 1.85
N GLN A 252 -5.22 -20.54 2.70
CA GLN A 252 -6.44 -20.44 3.50
C GLN A 252 -7.47 -19.46 2.92
N LEU A 253 -7.18 -18.80 1.78
CA LEU A 253 -8.06 -17.76 1.20
C LEU A 253 -9.34 -18.32 0.59
N ALA A 254 -9.41 -19.63 0.32
CA ALA A 254 -10.62 -20.33 -0.07
C ALA A 254 -11.26 -21.02 1.15
N ASP A 255 -12.38 -21.71 0.95
CA ASP A 255 -13.06 -22.44 2.03
C ASP A 255 -12.13 -23.53 2.63
N THR A 256 -11.79 -23.40 3.92
CA THR A 256 -10.82 -24.25 4.62
C THR A 256 -11.48 -25.51 5.19
N SER A 257 -11.99 -26.36 4.30
CA SER A 257 -12.65 -27.62 4.69
C SER A 257 -11.70 -28.78 4.99
N HIS A 258 -10.41 -28.63 4.70
CA HIS A 258 -9.40 -29.69 4.82
C HIS A 258 -8.26 -29.23 5.74
N THR A 259 -7.63 -30.18 6.43
CA THR A 259 -6.46 -29.94 7.28
C THR A 259 -5.24 -30.66 6.73
N ALA A 260 -4.12 -29.94 6.62
CA ALA A 260 -2.81 -30.49 6.29
C ALA A 260 -1.96 -30.66 7.54
N VAL A 261 -1.24 -31.75 7.63
CA VAL A 261 -0.20 -32.02 8.65
C VAL A 261 1.14 -32.06 7.93
N ILE A 262 2.03 -31.18 8.34
CA ILE A 262 3.33 -30.96 7.70
C ILE A 262 4.42 -31.16 8.73
N GLU A 263 5.39 -32.01 8.45
CA GLU A 263 6.56 -32.21 9.26
C GLU A 263 7.66 -31.24 8.81
N ILE A 264 8.24 -30.53 9.78
CA ILE A 264 9.27 -29.48 9.57
C ILE A 264 10.57 -29.96 10.23
N SER A 265 11.69 -29.76 9.56
CA SER A 265 13.01 -30.09 10.10
C SER A 265 13.43 -29.14 11.24
N SER A 266 14.33 -29.58 12.08
CA SER A 266 14.90 -28.77 13.17
C SER A 266 15.66 -27.53 12.69
N THR A 267 16.11 -27.52 11.43
CA THR A 267 16.84 -26.39 10.82
C THR A 267 15.94 -25.16 10.68
N ILE A 268 14.67 -25.35 10.31
CA ILE A 268 13.74 -24.26 10.00
C ILE A 268 12.50 -24.23 10.90
N SER A 269 12.41 -25.12 11.89
CA SER A 269 11.26 -25.20 12.79
C SER A 269 10.95 -23.85 13.45
N TRP A 270 11.96 -23.21 14.02
CA TRP A 270 11.85 -21.88 14.63
C TRP A 270 11.33 -20.80 13.65
N TRP A 271 11.78 -20.87 12.39
CA TRP A 271 11.38 -19.90 11.37
C TRP A 271 9.93 -20.14 10.93
N VAL A 272 9.50 -21.40 10.78
CA VAL A 272 8.11 -21.73 10.47
C VAL A 272 7.17 -21.29 11.58
N ASP A 273 7.54 -21.51 12.84
CA ASP A 273 6.77 -21.03 13.99
C ASP A 273 6.63 -19.48 13.95
N GLN A 274 7.74 -18.79 13.81
CA GLN A 274 7.75 -17.33 13.76
C GLN A 274 6.92 -16.76 12.58
N MET A 275 7.03 -17.40 11.41
CA MET A 275 6.43 -16.86 10.18
C MET A 275 5.02 -17.37 9.91
N PHE A 276 4.67 -18.54 10.38
CA PHE A 276 3.42 -19.21 10.02
C PHE A 276 2.66 -19.78 11.22
N GLY A 277 3.21 -19.74 12.43
CA GLY A 277 2.57 -20.26 13.62
C GLY A 277 1.16 -19.72 13.87
N ALA A 278 0.92 -18.46 13.53
CA ALA A 278 -0.41 -17.83 13.62
C ALA A 278 -1.47 -18.45 12.69
N TYR A 279 -1.06 -19.18 11.64
CA TYR A 279 -1.98 -19.77 10.65
C TYR A 279 -2.33 -21.23 10.90
N GLY A 280 -1.96 -21.78 12.07
CA GLY A 280 -2.23 -23.17 12.41
C GLY A 280 -1.75 -23.53 13.80
N GLU A 281 -1.78 -24.83 14.09
CA GLU A 281 -1.25 -25.40 15.32
C GLU A 281 0.20 -25.83 15.08
N TYR A 282 1.12 -25.30 15.86
CA TYR A 282 2.55 -25.64 15.81
C TYR A 282 2.93 -26.44 17.05
N GLU A 283 3.58 -27.57 16.85
CA GLU A 283 4.03 -28.48 17.90
C GLU A 283 5.50 -28.86 17.68
N GLU A 284 6.38 -28.35 18.53
CA GLU A 284 7.79 -28.71 18.50
C GLU A 284 8.04 -30.03 19.25
N ARG A 285 8.89 -30.90 18.69
CA ARG A 285 9.29 -32.17 19.23
C ARG A 285 10.62 -32.07 19.99
N PRO A 286 10.93 -33.05 20.92
CA PRO A 286 12.17 -33.04 21.67
C PRO A 286 13.45 -33.13 20.83
N ASP A 287 13.36 -33.59 19.57
CA ASP A 287 14.47 -33.69 18.63
C ASP A 287 14.66 -32.40 17.81
N GLY A 288 13.89 -31.35 18.11
CA GLY A 288 13.91 -30.05 17.45
C GLY A 288 13.14 -30.04 16.14
N THR A 289 12.58 -31.14 15.66
CA THR A 289 11.63 -31.13 14.54
C THR A 289 10.27 -30.62 15.00
N ALA A 290 9.44 -30.17 14.07
CA ALA A 290 8.10 -29.70 14.40
C ALA A 290 7.02 -30.31 13.51
N VAL A 291 5.81 -30.28 14.00
CA VAL A 291 4.59 -30.60 13.24
C VAL A 291 3.74 -29.35 13.17
N PHE A 292 3.42 -28.94 11.95
CA PHE A 292 2.54 -27.82 11.67
C PHE A 292 1.22 -28.32 11.09
N ARG A 293 0.10 -28.02 11.77
CA ARG A 293 -1.26 -28.37 11.35
C ARG A 293 -1.97 -27.12 10.90
N THR A 294 -2.41 -27.06 9.65
CA THR A 294 -3.09 -25.89 9.10
C THR A 294 -4.28 -26.28 8.24
N GLY A 295 -5.37 -25.50 8.34
CA GLY A 295 -6.48 -25.64 7.41
C GLY A 295 -6.11 -25.11 6.04
N TYR A 296 -6.59 -25.75 4.95
CA TYR A 296 -6.38 -25.26 3.60
C TYR A 296 -7.65 -25.38 2.75
N GLY A 297 -7.80 -24.41 1.84
CA GLY A 297 -8.84 -24.39 0.81
C GLY A 297 -8.25 -24.45 -0.60
N SER A 298 -6.92 -24.27 -0.74
CA SER A 298 -6.22 -24.41 -2.02
C SER A 298 -5.09 -25.43 -1.89
N GLU A 299 -5.33 -26.60 -2.49
CA GLU A 299 -4.33 -27.67 -2.56
C GLU A 299 -3.05 -27.22 -3.28
N ARG A 300 -3.20 -26.47 -4.36
CA ARG A 300 -2.07 -25.91 -5.11
C ARG A 300 -1.19 -25.00 -4.25
N GLU A 301 -1.81 -24.07 -3.50
CA GLU A 301 -1.05 -23.08 -2.72
C GLU A 301 -0.32 -23.75 -1.55
N ILE A 302 -0.94 -24.70 -0.85
CA ILE A 302 -0.28 -25.43 0.23
C ILE A 302 0.87 -26.30 -0.27
N ILE A 303 0.69 -27.00 -1.41
CA ILE A 303 1.76 -27.77 -2.05
C ILE A 303 2.91 -26.82 -2.48
N SER A 304 2.59 -25.71 -3.15
CA SER A 304 3.59 -24.72 -3.56
C SER A 304 4.41 -24.20 -2.40
N TRP A 305 3.76 -23.90 -1.26
CA TRP A 305 4.45 -23.46 -0.05
C TRP A 305 5.38 -24.55 0.49
N VAL A 306 4.90 -25.78 0.67
CA VAL A 306 5.73 -26.88 1.19
C VAL A 306 6.89 -27.21 0.27
N LEU A 307 6.68 -27.29 -1.04
CA LEU A 307 7.73 -27.56 -2.03
C LEU A 307 8.77 -26.43 -2.06
N GLY A 308 8.36 -25.17 -1.82
CA GLY A 308 9.26 -24.03 -1.68
C GLY A 308 10.22 -24.16 -0.50
N LEU A 309 9.87 -24.91 0.56
CA LEU A 309 10.75 -25.22 1.69
C LEU A 309 11.77 -26.33 1.36
N GLY A 310 11.61 -27.01 0.25
CA GLY A 310 12.50 -28.06 -0.22
C GLY A 310 12.49 -29.29 0.69
N ALA A 311 13.67 -29.86 0.98
CA ALA A 311 13.79 -31.05 1.81
C ALA A 311 13.56 -30.79 3.32
N GLU A 312 13.39 -29.52 3.71
CA GLU A 312 13.19 -29.14 5.10
C GLU A 312 11.73 -29.35 5.58
N ALA A 313 10.80 -29.61 4.67
CA ALA A 313 9.40 -29.84 4.98
C ALA A 313 8.80 -30.98 4.13
N ALA A 314 7.84 -31.71 4.71
CA ALA A 314 7.09 -32.73 3.97
C ALA A 314 5.65 -32.82 4.47
N VAL A 315 4.70 -33.00 3.54
CA VAL A 315 3.30 -33.31 3.87
C VAL A 315 3.22 -34.74 4.41
N VAL A 316 2.63 -34.88 5.60
CA VAL A 316 2.36 -36.18 6.25
C VAL A 316 0.92 -36.62 6.00
N GLU A 317 -0.03 -35.71 6.24
CA GLU A 317 -1.46 -35.94 6.07
C GLU A 317 -2.13 -34.73 5.37
N PRO A 318 -3.21 -34.97 4.62
CA PRO A 318 -3.80 -36.25 4.25
C PRO A 318 -2.99 -36.97 3.16
N ALA A 319 -3.19 -38.29 3.02
CA ALA A 319 -2.48 -39.10 2.04
C ALA A 319 -2.69 -38.62 0.59
N SER A 320 -3.85 -38.06 0.28
CA SER A 320 -4.15 -37.43 -1.03
C SER A 320 -3.22 -36.25 -1.32
N LEU A 321 -3.06 -35.33 -0.37
CA LEU A 321 -2.20 -34.16 -0.52
C LEU A 321 -0.72 -34.57 -0.64
N ARG A 322 -0.30 -35.58 0.15
CA ARG A 322 1.04 -36.14 0.05
C ARG A 322 1.31 -36.78 -1.34
N ALA A 323 0.34 -37.53 -1.85
CA ALA A 323 0.43 -38.11 -3.18
C ALA A 323 0.53 -37.03 -4.28
N ALA A 324 -0.31 -35.99 -4.21
CA ALA A 324 -0.28 -34.89 -5.14
C ALA A 324 1.06 -34.12 -5.10
N ALA A 325 1.63 -33.88 -3.92
CA ALA A 325 2.95 -33.28 -3.79
C ALA A 325 4.07 -34.16 -4.39
N THR A 326 3.98 -35.48 -4.20
CA THR A 326 4.92 -36.43 -4.79
C THR A 326 4.81 -36.46 -6.31
N GLU A 327 3.60 -36.49 -6.87
CA GLU A 327 3.34 -36.45 -8.33
C GLU A 327 3.87 -35.15 -8.95
N ALA A 328 3.68 -34.02 -8.25
CA ALA A 328 4.23 -32.73 -8.65
C ALA A 328 5.77 -32.78 -8.77
N LEU A 329 6.45 -33.35 -7.79
CA LEU A 329 7.92 -33.52 -7.82
C LEU A 329 8.39 -34.48 -8.92
N GLU A 330 7.68 -35.59 -9.14
CA GLU A 330 7.98 -36.49 -10.23
C GLU A 330 7.79 -35.83 -11.59
N THR A 331 6.81 -34.97 -11.72
CA THR A 331 6.60 -34.17 -12.94
C THR A 331 7.75 -33.20 -13.14
N VAL A 332 8.23 -32.49 -12.06
CA VAL A 332 9.42 -31.66 -12.13
C VAL A 332 10.62 -32.47 -12.64
N ARG A 333 10.89 -33.62 -12.02
CA ARG A 333 11.98 -34.49 -12.38
C ARG A 333 11.91 -34.89 -13.86
N THR A 334 10.75 -35.38 -14.32
CA THR A 334 10.53 -35.84 -15.69
C THR A 334 10.71 -34.73 -16.72
N ARG A 335 10.16 -33.55 -16.46
CA ARG A 335 10.24 -32.41 -17.38
C ARG A 335 11.65 -31.80 -17.46
N HIS A 336 12.51 -32.04 -16.45
CA HIS A 336 13.90 -31.58 -16.44
C HIS A 336 14.91 -32.65 -16.83
N SER A 337 14.55 -33.93 -16.80
CA SER A 337 15.38 -35.02 -17.27
C SER A 337 15.46 -35.01 -18.81
N GLY A 338 16.57 -34.55 -19.36
CA GLY A 338 16.80 -34.50 -20.81
C GLY A 338 16.86 -33.07 -21.37
N LYS A 339 16.87 -32.97 -22.70
CA LYS A 339 16.95 -31.68 -23.38
C LYS A 339 15.64 -30.93 -23.29
N PRO A 340 15.68 -29.59 -23.12
CA PRO A 340 14.47 -28.78 -23.14
C PRO A 340 13.75 -28.93 -24.48
N GLY A 341 12.42 -28.91 -24.44
CA GLY A 341 11.60 -28.92 -25.64
C GLY A 341 11.95 -27.77 -26.59
N ARG A 342 11.60 -27.89 -27.87
CA ARG A 342 11.84 -26.80 -28.85
C ARG A 342 11.10 -25.54 -28.41
N LYS A 343 11.81 -24.39 -28.39
CA LYS A 343 11.17 -23.07 -28.21
C LYS A 343 10.13 -22.89 -29.33
N ARG A 344 8.88 -22.67 -28.93
CA ARG A 344 7.80 -22.32 -29.85
C ARG A 344 7.92 -20.85 -30.25
N LYS A 345 7.29 -20.45 -31.35
CA LYS A 345 7.25 -19.05 -31.75
C LYS A 345 6.23 -18.30 -30.85
N PRO A 346 6.62 -17.24 -30.15
CA PRO A 346 5.68 -16.47 -29.35
C PRO A 346 4.64 -15.78 -30.25
N LEU A 347 3.47 -15.50 -29.67
CA LEU A 347 2.45 -14.68 -30.30
C LEU A 347 2.99 -13.24 -30.53
N PRO A 348 2.66 -12.60 -31.65
CA PRO A 348 3.01 -11.20 -31.83
C PRO A 348 2.36 -10.39 -30.71
N ARG A 349 3.12 -9.47 -30.10
CA ARG A 349 2.56 -8.50 -29.13
C ARG A 349 1.57 -7.60 -29.86
N THR A 350 0.34 -7.54 -29.39
CA THR A 350 -0.63 -6.58 -29.87
C THR A 350 -0.25 -5.18 -29.36
N ALA A 351 -0.43 -4.15 -30.17
CA ALA A 351 -0.05 -2.78 -29.84
C ALA A 351 -0.75 -2.25 -28.57
N ASP A 352 -1.87 -2.85 -28.17
CA ASP A 352 -2.63 -2.52 -26.96
C ASP A 352 -1.95 -2.98 -25.64
N GLU A 353 -0.93 -3.84 -25.70
CA GLU A 353 -0.19 -4.29 -24.50
C GLU A 353 1.03 -3.39 -24.21
N ALA A 354 1.36 -2.42 -25.06
CA ALA A 354 2.59 -1.63 -24.96
C ALA A 354 2.44 -0.30 -24.20
N SER A 355 1.22 0.13 -23.89
CA SER A 355 0.92 1.28 -23.01
C SER A 355 -0.57 1.25 -22.68
N PRO A 356 -0.98 1.50 -21.45
CA PRO A 356 -2.32 1.99 -21.23
C PRO A 356 -2.33 3.41 -21.79
N SER A 357 -2.64 3.52 -23.09
CA SER A 357 -2.81 4.82 -23.73
C SER A 357 -4.05 5.49 -23.16
N ASP A 358 -3.91 6.75 -22.83
CA ASP A 358 -4.89 7.79 -22.54
C ASP A 358 -6.06 7.85 -23.56
N SER A 359 -6.87 6.80 -23.66
CA SER A 359 -8.12 6.86 -24.42
C SER A 359 -9.26 6.37 -23.54
N LEU A 360 -9.56 7.14 -22.50
CA LEU A 360 -10.83 7.08 -21.78
C LEU A 360 -11.87 7.83 -22.63
N PRO A 361 -13.04 7.24 -22.94
CA PRO A 361 -14.10 7.98 -23.59
C PRO A 361 -14.51 9.16 -22.72
N ASP A 362 -14.52 10.34 -23.31
CA ASP A 362 -14.85 11.60 -22.70
C ASP A 362 -16.36 11.68 -22.43
N ASP A 363 -16.78 11.32 -21.24
CA ASP A 363 -17.95 11.93 -20.63
C ASP A 363 -17.48 12.98 -19.61
N PRO A 364 -17.60 14.29 -19.96
CA PRO A 364 -17.06 15.38 -19.13
C PRO A 364 -17.79 15.55 -17.79
N SER A 365 -18.92 14.87 -17.57
CA SER A 365 -19.78 15.10 -16.41
C SER A 365 -19.37 14.28 -15.15
N GLU A 366 -18.41 13.34 -15.27
CA GLU A 366 -18.07 12.42 -14.17
C GLU A 366 -16.59 12.46 -13.73
N ARG A 367 -15.79 13.42 -14.17
CA ARG A 367 -14.42 13.56 -13.66
C ARG A 367 -14.44 14.03 -12.21
N VAL A 368 -14.08 13.14 -11.32
CA VAL A 368 -13.76 13.49 -9.93
C VAL A 368 -12.47 14.29 -9.94
N ILE A 369 -12.49 15.51 -9.38
CA ILE A 369 -11.26 16.28 -9.21
C ILE A 369 -10.34 15.48 -8.29
N PRO A 370 -9.03 15.33 -8.62
CA PRO A 370 -8.11 14.67 -7.71
C PRO A 370 -8.18 15.32 -6.32
N VAL A 371 -8.40 14.51 -5.33
CA VAL A 371 -8.49 14.94 -3.91
C VAL A 371 -7.24 15.72 -3.52
N GLU A 372 -6.11 15.33 -4.10
CA GLU A 372 -4.81 15.98 -3.92
C GLU A 372 -4.82 17.46 -4.32
N ARG A 373 -5.52 17.83 -5.40
CA ARG A 373 -5.55 19.21 -5.87
C ARG A 373 -6.34 20.12 -4.95
N ILE A 374 -7.47 19.65 -4.38
CA ILE A 374 -8.26 20.41 -3.40
C ILE A 374 -7.43 20.62 -2.13
N SER A 375 -6.85 19.54 -1.59
CA SER A 375 -6.03 19.60 -0.38
C SER A 375 -4.83 20.53 -0.55
N ARG A 376 -4.18 20.49 -1.70
CA ARG A 376 -3.05 21.36 -2.03
C ARG A 376 -3.43 22.83 -2.10
N LEU A 377 -4.54 23.17 -2.75
CA LEU A 377 -5.04 24.55 -2.80
C LEU A 377 -5.42 25.09 -1.43
N LEU A 378 -6.05 24.26 -0.60
CA LEU A 378 -6.36 24.63 0.78
C LEU A 378 -5.09 24.85 1.61
N ALA A 379 -4.07 23.99 1.45
CA ALA A 379 -2.78 24.14 2.11
C ALA A 379 -2.06 25.42 1.65
N LEU A 380 -2.01 25.68 0.35
CA LEU A 380 -1.43 26.89 -0.21
C LEU A 380 -2.15 28.14 0.30
N MET A 381 -3.48 28.16 0.28
CA MET A 381 -4.28 29.26 0.81
C MET A 381 -3.98 29.50 2.29
N THR A 382 -3.99 28.47 3.11
CA THR A 382 -3.69 28.56 4.54
C THR A 382 -2.29 29.09 4.80
N ARG A 383 -1.30 28.62 4.03
CA ARG A 383 0.11 29.04 4.13
C ARG A 383 0.29 30.53 3.80
N LEU A 384 -0.35 30.99 2.72
CA LEU A 384 -0.30 32.38 2.29
C LEU A 384 -0.98 33.32 3.31
N LEU A 385 -2.16 32.95 3.80
CA LEU A 385 -2.88 33.72 4.82
C LEU A 385 -2.14 33.75 6.17
N ALA A 386 -1.49 32.63 6.53
CA ALA A 386 -0.66 32.57 7.72
C ALA A 386 0.58 33.49 7.64
N ALA A 387 1.16 33.63 6.44
CA ALA A 387 2.27 34.57 6.23
C ALA A 387 1.86 36.03 6.45
N CYS A 388 0.64 36.40 6.07
CA CYS A 388 0.09 37.73 6.33
C CYS A 388 -0.05 38.00 7.83
N GLY A 389 -0.34 37.01 8.66
CA GLY A 389 -0.52 37.14 10.09
C GLY A 389 -1.54 38.26 10.45
N ARG A 390 -1.09 39.29 11.17
CA ARG A 390 -1.90 40.48 11.48
C ARG A 390 -1.78 41.58 10.42
N SER A 391 -0.88 41.45 9.45
CA SER A 391 -0.76 42.34 8.31
C SER A 391 -1.76 41.99 7.24
N TYR A 392 -2.09 42.93 6.38
CA TYR A 392 -2.92 42.64 5.20
C TYR A 392 -2.09 42.20 3.99
N GLU A 393 -0.77 42.32 4.07
CA GLU A 393 0.15 41.99 2.98
C GLU A 393 1.34 41.18 3.50
N ALA A 394 1.87 40.29 2.66
CA ALA A 394 3.08 39.55 2.92
C ALA A 394 3.75 39.15 1.61
N ASP A 395 5.08 39.00 1.65
CA ASP A 395 5.90 38.47 0.58
C ASP A 395 6.40 37.09 1.00
N VAL A 396 6.19 36.06 0.16
CA VAL A 396 6.64 34.68 0.40
C VAL A 396 7.50 34.23 -0.76
N ALA A 397 8.70 33.70 -0.50
CA ALA A 397 9.59 33.24 -1.56
C ALA A 397 8.96 32.10 -2.38
N CYS A 398 8.99 32.22 -3.71
CA CYS A 398 8.50 31.16 -4.61
C CYS A 398 9.24 29.83 -4.38
N SER A 399 10.54 29.88 -4.11
CA SER A 399 11.35 28.70 -3.83
C SER A 399 10.89 27.95 -2.57
N GLU A 400 10.49 28.69 -1.52
CA GLU A 400 9.95 28.14 -0.27
C GLU A 400 8.62 27.40 -0.54
N LEU A 401 7.64 28.06 -1.16
CA LEU A 401 6.35 27.46 -1.49
C LEU A 401 6.47 26.25 -2.41
N ARG A 402 7.36 26.33 -3.40
CA ARG A 402 7.60 25.22 -4.31
C ARG A 402 8.25 24.02 -3.60
N SER A 403 9.17 24.26 -2.70
CA SER A 403 9.80 23.22 -1.89
C SER A 403 8.80 22.60 -0.91
N GLU A 404 8.05 23.45 -0.19
CA GLU A 404 7.07 23.01 0.80
C GLU A 404 5.94 22.17 0.17
N LEU A 405 5.44 22.59 -1.01
CA LEU A 405 4.28 21.97 -1.66
C LEU A 405 4.66 21.06 -2.84
N ASN A 406 5.96 20.86 -3.08
CA ASN A 406 6.52 20.08 -4.19
C ASN A 406 5.92 20.50 -5.56
N LEU A 407 5.90 21.79 -5.83
CA LEU A 407 5.33 22.38 -7.04
C LEU A 407 6.39 22.76 -8.05
N THR A 408 6.03 22.64 -9.32
CA THR A 408 6.74 23.37 -10.38
C THR A 408 6.33 24.85 -10.36
N GLN A 409 7.10 25.72 -11.05
CA GLN A 409 6.75 27.14 -11.13
C GLN A 409 5.37 27.31 -11.79
N ASP A 410 5.15 26.62 -12.91
CA ASP A 410 3.88 26.70 -13.67
C ASP A 410 2.68 26.25 -12.81
N ALA A 411 2.85 25.15 -12.04
CA ALA A 411 1.79 24.65 -11.15
C ALA A 411 1.48 25.62 -10.00
N LEU A 412 2.49 26.30 -9.46
CA LEU A 412 2.28 27.35 -8.43
C LEU A 412 1.48 28.52 -9.01
N GLU A 413 1.84 28.99 -10.21
CA GLU A 413 1.15 30.10 -10.87
C GLU A 413 -0.30 29.73 -11.22
N GLU A 414 -0.55 28.51 -11.72
CA GLU A 414 -1.91 28.00 -11.98
C GLU A 414 -2.73 27.95 -10.69
N ASP A 415 -2.17 27.42 -9.59
CA ASP A 415 -2.87 27.34 -8.32
C ASP A 415 -3.17 28.73 -7.73
N LEU A 416 -2.25 29.71 -7.86
CA LEU A 416 -2.50 31.11 -7.44
C LEU A 416 -3.63 31.75 -8.22
N ILE A 417 -3.70 31.52 -9.53
CA ILE A 417 -4.81 32.00 -10.37
C ILE A 417 -6.14 31.46 -9.86
N LEU A 418 -6.21 30.17 -9.50
CA LEU A 418 -7.43 29.56 -8.97
C LEU A 418 -7.80 30.12 -7.60
N LEU A 419 -6.83 30.33 -6.72
CA LEU A 419 -7.06 30.90 -5.39
C LEU A 419 -7.66 32.32 -5.48
N ASN A 420 -7.23 33.12 -6.45
CA ASN A 420 -7.75 34.46 -6.68
C ASN A 420 -9.21 34.48 -7.16
N LEU A 421 -9.76 33.35 -7.60
CA LEU A 421 -11.15 33.20 -8.00
C LEU A 421 -12.07 32.73 -6.88
N ILE A 422 -11.53 32.28 -5.73
CA ILE A 422 -12.33 31.81 -4.60
C ILE A 422 -12.95 33.00 -3.87
N ASN A 423 -14.28 33.00 -3.75
CA ASN A 423 -15.01 34.06 -3.08
C ASN A 423 -15.98 33.54 -2.00
N PHE A 424 -16.35 34.43 -1.07
CA PHE A 424 -17.27 34.18 0.04
C PHE A 424 -18.73 34.52 -0.29
N GLY A 425 -19.04 34.78 -1.54
CA GLY A 425 -20.31 35.33 -1.98
C GLY A 425 -20.31 36.85 -2.04
N GLY A 426 -21.15 37.43 -2.89
CA GLY A 426 -21.26 38.88 -3.07
C GLY A 426 -20.01 39.56 -3.61
N GLY A 427 -19.08 38.83 -4.24
CA GLY A 427 -17.85 39.38 -4.81
C GLY A 427 -16.72 39.62 -3.78
N CYS A 428 -16.82 39.08 -2.57
CA CYS A 428 -15.79 39.16 -1.54
C CYS A 428 -14.80 38.00 -1.67
N TYR A 429 -13.51 38.27 -1.85
CA TYR A 429 -12.45 37.28 -2.01
C TYR A 429 -11.76 36.95 -0.68
N ALA A 430 -11.09 35.82 -0.60
CA ALA A 430 -10.31 35.41 0.57
C ALA A 430 -8.96 36.12 0.63
N LEU A 431 -8.28 36.11 -0.50
CA LEU A 431 -6.96 36.72 -0.70
C LEU A 431 -6.77 37.06 -2.20
N PHE A 432 -5.80 37.89 -2.46
CA PHE A 432 -5.22 38.07 -3.79
C PHE A 432 -3.73 37.77 -3.70
N ALA A 433 -3.22 36.92 -4.59
CA ALA A 433 -1.83 36.52 -4.62
C ALA A 433 -1.30 36.49 -6.06
N GLN A 434 -0.11 37.06 -6.28
CA GLN A 434 0.55 37.05 -7.58
C GLN A 434 2.06 36.88 -7.44
N VAL A 435 2.68 36.32 -8.47
CA VAL A 435 4.14 36.19 -8.55
C VAL A 435 4.75 37.50 -9.02
N GLU A 436 5.65 38.09 -8.23
CA GLU A 436 6.45 39.24 -8.60
C GLU A 436 7.94 38.89 -8.43
N GLY A 437 8.59 38.60 -9.56
CA GLY A 437 9.96 38.14 -9.57
C GLY A 437 10.13 36.77 -8.92
N ASP A 438 10.80 36.69 -7.77
CA ASP A 438 11.04 35.42 -7.05
C ASP A 438 10.20 35.29 -5.77
N VAL A 439 9.22 36.18 -5.59
CA VAL A 439 8.29 36.16 -4.46
C VAL A 439 6.84 36.12 -4.91
N VAL A 440 6.00 35.55 -4.06
CA VAL A 440 4.54 35.66 -4.14
C VAL A 440 4.12 36.79 -3.22
N VAL A 441 3.60 37.85 -3.80
CA VAL A 441 2.99 38.96 -3.06
C VAL A 441 1.56 38.58 -2.76
N VAL A 442 1.20 38.60 -1.48
CA VAL A 442 -0.12 38.18 -0.98
C VAL A 442 -0.81 39.36 -0.32
N GLN A 443 -2.04 39.63 -0.72
CA GLN A 443 -2.93 40.61 -0.06
C GLN A 443 -4.13 39.84 0.50
N LYS A 444 -4.26 39.92 1.85
CA LYS A 444 -5.35 39.31 2.58
C LYS A 444 -6.54 40.25 2.65
N GLU A 445 -7.70 39.74 2.26
CA GLU A 445 -8.96 40.45 2.45
C GLU A 445 -9.53 40.28 3.87
N VAL A 446 -10.48 41.14 4.24
CA VAL A 446 -11.06 41.17 5.61
C VAL A 446 -11.61 39.82 6.08
N TYR A 447 -12.12 39.03 5.17
CA TYR A 447 -12.69 37.71 5.44
C TYR A 447 -11.63 36.57 5.47
N GLY A 448 -10.38 36.87 5.07
CA GLY A 448 -9.30 35.88 5.05
C GLY A 448 -8.93 35.34 6.42
N ASP A 449 -9.19 36.13 7.53
CA ASP A 449 -8.88 35.71 8.89
C ASP A 449 -9.60 34.44 9.34
N GLN A 450 -10.72 34.09 8.73
CA GLN A 450 -11.44 32.83 9.04
C GLN A 450 -10.68 31.59 8.60
N PHE A 451 -9.81 31.73 7.58
CA PHE A 451 -8.89 30.69 7.11
C PHE A 451 -7.49 30.79 7.70
N ALA A 452 -7.12 31.96 8.26
CA ALA A 452 -5.79 32.19 8.85
C ALA A 452 -5.64 31.57 10.25
N ARG A 453 -6.02 30.32 10.41
CA ARG A 453 -5.83 29.58 11.67
C ARG A 453 -4.47 28.87 11.66
N PRO A 454 -3.87 28.55 12.84
CA PRO A 454 -2.66 27.76 12.89
C PRO A 454 -2.88 26.46 12.14
N ALA A 455 -1.85 26.00 11.44
CA ALA A 455 -1.88 24.77 10.63
C ALA A 455 -2.43 23.61 11.47
N ARG A 456 -3.57 23.08 11.05
CA ARG A 456 -4.25 21.96 11.68
C ARG A 456 -4.52 20.90 10.64
N LEU A 457 -4.52 19.65 11.06
CA LEU A 457 -4.85 18.55 10.16
C LEU A 457 -6.31 18.65 9.69
N SER A 458 -6.53 18.46 8.41
CA SER A 458 -7.85 18.15 7.90
C SER A 458 -8.23 16.70 8.25
N PRO A 459 -9.52 16.34 8.26
CA PRO A 459 -9.96 14.97 8.49
C PRO A 459 -9.32 13.96 7.52
N LEU A 460 -9.09 14.36 6.26
CA LEU A 460 -8.44 13.52 5.25
C LEU A 460 -6.96 13.28 5.55
N GLU A 461 -6.23 14.33 5.93
CA GLU A 461 -4.82 14.23 6.32
C GLU A 461 -4.64 13.35 7.55
N ALA A 462 -5.49 13.50 8.55
CA ALA A 462 -5.47 12.66 9.74
C ALA A 462 -5.78 11.19 9.39
N LYS A 463 -6.73 10.94 8.49
CA LYS A 463 -7.05 9.60 8.00
C LYS A 463 -5.89 8.99 7.21
N ALA A 464 -5.24 9.78 6.36
CA ALA A 464 -4.04 9.36 5.65
C ALA A 464 -2.90 9.01 6.62
N LEU A 465 -2.71 9.81 7.69
CA LEU A 465 -1.76 9.51 8.76
C LEU A 465 -2.09 8.21 9.49
N LEU A 466 -3.35 7.99 9.88
CA LEU A 466 -3.76 6.75 10.54
C LEU A 466 -3.49 5.53 9.68
N TRP A 467 -3.84 5.58 8.40
CA TRP A 467 -3.56 4.49 7.47
C TRP A 467 -2.08 4.27 7.25
N ALA A 468 -1.30 5.35 7.16
CA ALA A 468 0.14 5.26 7.07
C ALA A 468 0.75 4.62 8.31
N LEU A 469 0.26 4.99 9.50
CA LEU A 469 0.67 4.39 10.76
C LEU A 469 0.29 2.92 10.87
N ASP A 470 -0.88 2.53 10.39
CA ASP A 470 -1.28 1.12 10.30
C ASP A 470 -0.38 0.34 9.36
N PHE A 471 -0.10 0.93 8.19
CA PHE A 471 0.77 0.33 7.18
C PHE A 471 2.20 0.13 7.68
N VAL A 472 2.70 1.07 8.48
CA VAL A 472 4.06 1.08 9.03
C VAL A 472 4.14 0.32 10.34
N GLY A 473 3.17 0.49 11.25
CA GLY A 473 3.22 -0.01 12.63
C GLY A 473 3.30 -1.52 12.74
N GLY A 474 2.67 -2.28 11.83
CA GLY A 474 2.78 -3.73 11.76
C GLY A 474 4.06 -4.24 11.10
N ARG A 475 4.85 -3.35 10.50
CA ARG A 475 5.99 -3.70 9.63
C ARG A 475 7.33 -3.23 10.15
N LEU A 476 7.35 -2.22 11.02
CA LEU A 476 8.55 -1.67 11.63
C LEU A 476 8.72 -2.20 13.05
N PRO A 477 9.53 -3.23 13.29
CA PRO A 477 9.89 -3.61 14.66
C PRO A 477 10.77 -2.53 15.35
N LEU A 478 11.08 -1.43 14.66
CA LEU A 478 12.31 -0.69 14.90
C LEU A 478 12.15 0.80 15.14
N VAL A 479 11.00 1.41 14.86
CA VAL A 479 10.79 2.83 15.10
C VAL A 479 9.79 2.96 16.24
N ALA A 480 10.31 3.39 17.39
CA ALA A 480 9.56 3.98 18.49
C ALA A 480 8.07 3.53 18.56
N ALA A 481 7.82 2.21 18.67
CA ALA A 481 6.46 1.64 18.67
C ALA A 481 5.56 2.31 19.71
N LYS A 482 6.14 2.82 20.81
CA LYS A 482 5.43 3.58 21.85
C LYS A 482 5.04 4.96 21.38
N GLU A 483 5.94 5.66 20.71
CA GLU A 483 5.73 7.00 20.16
C GLU A 483 4.70 6.97 19.04
N LEU A 484 4.79 6.00 18.13
CA LEU A 484 3.80 5.79 17.07
C LEU A 484 2.42 5.42 17.63
N ALA A 485 2.36 4.53 18.63
CA ALA A 485 1.11 4.17 19.29
C ALA A 485 0.51 5.37 20.06
N SER A 486 1.36 6.24 20.63
CA SER A 486 0.92 7.46 21.29
C SER A 486 0.40 8.48 20.28
N ALA A 487 1.13 8.73 19.19
CA ALA A 487 0.71 9.61 18.09
C ALA A 487 -0.60 9.13 17.48
N ARG A 488 -0.73 7.83 17.21
CA ARG A 488 -1.95 7.22 16.70
C ARG A 488 -3.15 7.52 17.61
N ARG A 489 -3.05 7.26 18.91
CA ARG A 489 -4.15 7.51 19.85
C ARG A 489 -4.57 8.99 19.89
N LYS A 490 -3.60 9.91 19.77
CA LYS A 490 -3.88 11.35 19.71
C LYS A 490 -4.67 11.71 18.44
N ILE A 491 -4.29 11.15 17.30
CA ILE A 491 -4.98 11.36 16.02
C ILE A 491 -6.39 10.73 16.08
N GLU A 492 -6.52 9.50 16.56
CA GLU A 492 -7.82 8.81 16.70
C GLU A 492 -8.78 9.58 17.61
N SER A 493 -8.27 10.12 18.73
CA SER A 493 -9.05 10.93 19.65
C SER A 493 -9.55 12.23 19.01
N ALA A 494 -8.75 12.82 18.12
CA ALA A 494 -9.11 14.04 17.40
C ALA A 494 -10.10 13.80 16.25
N VAL A 495 -10.01 12.67 15.58
CA VAL A 495 -10.86 12.31 14.43
C VAL A 495 -12.23 11.78 14.86
N GLY A 496 -12.33 11.17 16.06
CA GLY A 496 -13.53 10.49 16.54
C GLY A 496 -13.74 9.08 15.97
N GLN A 497 -14.58 8.30 16.63
CA GLN A 497 -14.75 6.87 16.31
C GLN A 497 -15.38 6.55 14.95
N GLU A 498 -16.12 7.47 14.35
CA GLU A 498 -16.83 7.19 13.08
C GLU A 498 -15.91 7.22 11.84
N SER A 499 -14.72 7.80 11.94
CA SER A 499 -13.82 8.00 10.78
C SER A 499 -12.74 6.93 10.64
N THR A 500 -12.60 6.00 11.57
CA THR A 500 -11.53 5.00 11.59
C THR A 500 -11.88 3.68 10.90
N THR A 501 -13.12 3.51 10.45
CA THR A 501 -13.57 2.30 9.77
C THR A 501 -13.19 2.29 8.30
N GLY A 502 -12.53 1.22 7.85
CA GLY A 502 -12.43 0.97 6.41
C GLY A 502 -11.14 0.40 5.84
N VAL A 503 -10.01 0.44 6.55
CA VAL A 503 -8.78 -0.21 6.08
C VAL A 503 -8.23 -1.14 7.15
N GLU A 504 -7.98 -2.38 6.76
CA GLU A 504 -7.30 -3.36 7.59
C GLU A 504 -6.02 -3.84 6.91
N LEU A 505 -5.00 -4.08 7.71
CA LEU A 505 -3.74 -4.62 7.25
C LEU A 505 -3.67 -6.10 7.63
N GLY A 506 -3.30 -6.93 6.66
CA GLY A 506 -2.94 -8.30 6.91
C GLY A 506 -1.74 -8.38 7.85
N HIS A 507 -1.66 -9.45 8.63
CA HIS A 507 -0.54 -9.71 9.53
C HIS A 507 0.77 -9.72 8.73
N VAL A 508 1.68 -8.80 9.03
CA VAL A 508 3.02 -8.77 8.46
C VAL A 508 3.97 -9.39 9.47
N GLN A 509 4.53 -10.50 9.08
CA GLN A 509 5.49 -11.22 9.92
C GLN A 509 6.85 -10.52 9.84
N THR A 510 7.36 -10.14 11.00
CA THR A 510 8.65 -9.47 11.15
C THR A 510 9.59 -10.35 11.97
N ALA A 511 10.87 -9.98 12.05
CA ALA A 511 11.80 -10.54 13.02
C ALA A 511 11.22 -10.49 14.45
N SER A 512 11.71 -11.35 15.33
CA SER A 512 11.31 -11.29 16.74
C SER A 512 11.58 -9.90 17.33
N GLU A 513 10.79 -9.49 18.30
CA GLU A 513 10.91 -8.17 18.93
C GLU A 513 12.32 -7.92 19.48
N SER A 514 12.96 -8.94 20.04
CA SER A 514 14.32 -8.87 20.57
C SER A 514 15.38 -8.64 19.47
N VAL A 515 15.25 -9.31 18.32
CA VAL A 515 16.13 -9.12 17.16
C VAL A 515 15.97 -7.72 16.59
N GLY A 516 14.71 -7.29 16.45
CA GLY A 516 14.40 -5.95 15.99
C GLY A 516 15.01 -4.86 16.87
N ALA A 517 14.85 -4.98 18.20
CA ALA A 517 15.41 -4.03 19.16
C ALA A 517 16.95 -3.97 19.09
N ALA A 518 17.62 -5.12 19.03
CA ALA A 518 19.09 -5.20 18.92
C ALA A 518 19.60 -4.52 17.63
N ILE A 519 18.95 -4.77 16.50
CA ILE A 519 19.30 -4.15 15.22
C ILE A 519 19.16 -2.62 15.30
N THR A 520 18.03 -2.14 15.83
CA THR A 520 17.77 -0.70 15.96
C THR A 520 18.81 -0.02 16.82
N GLN A 521 19.12 -0.62 17.96
CA GLN A 521 20.14 -0.11 18.85
C GLN A 521 21.50 -0.04 18.16
N ALA A 522 21.90 -1.12 17.49
CA ALA A 522 23.19 -1.19 16.83
C ALA A 522 23.32 -0.17 15.67
N VAL A 523 22.28 0.02 14.87
CA VAL A 523 22.26 1.02 13.78
C VAL A 523 22.33 2.44 14.34
N ARG A 524 21.57 2.74 15.40
CA ARG A 524 21.52 4.08 16.02
C ARG A 524 22.82 4.44 16.73
N GLU A 525 23.41 3.47 17.44
CA GLU A 525 24.62 3.68 18.24
C GLU A 525 25.91 3.41 17.45
N GLU A 526 25.82 3.05 16.16
CA GLU A 526 26.97 2.68 15.30
C GLU A 526 27.83 1.58 15.92
N ARG A 527 27.17 0.58 16.52
CA ARG A 527 27.82 -0.55 17.18
C ARG A 527 27.75 -1.81 16.32
N LEU A 528 28.77 -2.65 16.47
CA LEU A 528 28.79 -3.94 15.80
C LEU A 528 27.62 -4.81 16.30
N LEU A 529 27.12 -5.62 15.38
CA LEU A 529 26.07 -6.58 15.65
C LEU A 529 26.57 -8.00 15.31
N GLU A 530 26.43 -8.90 16.25
CA GLU A 530 26.58 -10.32 16.00
C GLU A 530 25.22 -10.92 15.72
N ILE A 531 25.09 -11.67 14.60
CA ILE A 531 23.84 -12.27 14.17
C ILE A 531 24.00 -13.76 13.90
N GLU A 532 22.99 -14.54 14.28
CA GLU A 532 22.79 -15.89 13.77
C GLU A 532 21.87 -15.82 12.55
N TYR A 533 22.44 -16.07 11.39
CA TYR A 533 21.76 -15.92 10.11
C TYR A 533 21.49 -17.27 9.45
N TRP A 534 20.22 -17.56 9.15
CA TRP A 534 19.86 -18.72 8.36
C TRP A 534 20.05 -18.41 6.86
N THR A 535 21.03 -19.09 6.27
CA THR A 535 21.27 -19.03 4.83
C THR A 535 20.42 -20.11 4.15
N GLU A 536 19.30 -19.70 3.58
CA GLU A 536 18.35 -20.61 2.90
C GLU A 536 19.01 -21.47 1.83
N SER A 537 19.93 -20.89 1.06
CA SER A 537 20.65 -21.59 0.00
C SER A 537 21.53 -22.74 0.51
N ARG A 538 22.04 -22.65 1.72
CA ARG A 538 22.91 -23.69 2.31
C ARG A 538 22.20 -24.53 3.36
N GLY A 539 20.95 -24.19 3.74
CA GLY A 539 20.22 -24.84 4.81
C GLY A 539 20.97 -24.78 6.15
N LYS A 540 21.79 -23.75 6.40
CA LYS A 540 22.62 -23.66 7.59
C LYS A 540 22.49 -22.30 8.27
N ILE A 541 22.53 -22.32 9.59
CA ILE A 541 22.67 -21.12 10.42
C ILE A 541 24.17 -20.83 10.56
N THR A 542 24.56 -19.58 10.36
CA THR A 542 25.93 -19.11 10.48
C THR A 542 25.97 -17.87 11.36
N GLU A 543 26.95 -17.82 12.25
CA GLU A 543 27.26 -16.61 13.03
C GLU A 543 28.03 -15.61 12.17
N ARG A 544 27.68 -14.34 12.29
CA ARG A 544 28.30 -13.25 11.54
C ARG A 544 28.39 -12.00 12.38
N THR A 545 29.55 -11.37 12.32
CA THR A 545 29.76 -10.01 12.86
C THR A 545 29.60 -9.01 11.71
N ILE A 546 28.70 -8.07 11.89
CA ILE A 546 28.34 -7.10 10.86
C ILE A 546 28.38 -5.66 11.39
N GLU A 547 28.63 -4.72 10.49
CA GLU A 547 28.49 -3.28 10.68
C GLU A 547 27.13 -2.86 10.09
N PRO A 548 26.08 -2.71 10.91
CA PRO A 548 24.73 -2.42 10.40
C PRO A 548 24.63 -0.96 9.97
N HIS A 549 24.33 -0.71 8.71
CA HIS A 549 24.27 0.66 8.15
C HIS A 549 22.87 1.18 8.02
N MET A 550 21.96 0.41 7.46
CA MET A 550 20.57 0.84 7.22
C MET A 550 19.60 -0.32 7.11
N LEU A 551 18.33 0.00 7.34
CA LEU A 551 17.21 -0.89 7.12
C LEU A 551 16.53 -0.55 5.80
N MET A 552 16.15 -1.58 5.07
CA MET A 552 15.46 -1.43 3.78
C MET A 552 14.23 -2.33 3.74
N ASN A 553 13.08 -1.80 3.34
CA ASN A 553 11.91 -2.61 3.02
C ASN A 553 11.82 -2.82 1.51
N SER A 554 11.59 -4.04 1.09
CA SER A 554 11.35 -4.38 -0.30
C SER A 554 10.39 -5.56 -0.39
N ARG A 555 9.30 -5.44 -1.14
CA ARG A 555 8.31 -6.50 -1.40
C ARG A 555 7.84 -7.24 -0.13
N ASP A 556 7.35 -6.50 0.85
CA ASP A 556 6.84 -7.04 2.13
C ASP A 556 7.87 -7.72 3.05
N ALA A 557 9.15 -7.61 2.76
CA ALA A 557 10.21 -8.09 3.62
C ALA A 557 11.17 -6.97 4.02
N TRP A 558 11.70 -7.08 5.23
CA TRP A 558 12.71 -6.17 5.75
C TRP A 558 14.09 -6.75 5.57
N TYR A 559 15.01 -5.89 5.24
CA TYR A 559 16.40 -6.20 4.99
C TYR A 559 17.31 -5.26 5.79
N LEU A 560 18.38 -5.79 6.32
CA LEU A 560 19.45 -5.05 6.94
C LEU A 560 20.62 -4.98 5.95
N VAL A 561 20.96 -3.78 5.51
CA VAL A 561 22.15 -3.53 4.70
C VAL A 561 23.32 -3.31 5.66
N ALA A 562 24.33 -4.14 5.57
CA ALA A 562 25.46 -4.13 6.47
C ALA A 562 26.77 -4.51 5.76
N HIS A 563 27.90 -4.04 6.29
CA HIS A 563 29.21 -4.59 5.91
C HIS A 563 29.49 -5.82 6.75
N CYS A 564 29.66 -6.97 6.11
CA CYS A 564 29.93 -8.24 6.78
C CYS A 564 31.45 -8.40 6.99
N ARG A 565 31.92 -8.34 8.24
CA ARG A 565 33.36 -8.46 8.55
C ARG A 565 33.97 -9.79 8.11
N SER A 566 33.22 -10.89 8.23
CA SER A 566 33.70 -12.21 7.81
C SER A 566 33.81 -12.38 6.29
N ALA A 567 33.04 -11.62 5.51
CA ALA A 567 33.05 -11.64 4.05
C ALA A 567 33.90 -10.50 3.46
N GLY A 568 34.15 -9.42 4.22
CA GLY A 568 34.84 -8.24 3.76
C GLY A 568 34.09 -7.39 2.74
N GLU A 569 32.77 -7.57 2.62
CA GLU A 569 31.92 -6.92 1.61
C GLU A 569 30.57 -6.49 2.18
N GLN A 570 29.90 -5.56 1.48
CA GLN A 570 28.51 -5.20 1.78
C GLN A 570 27.58 -6.39 1.50
N ARG A 571 26.70 -6.67 2.43
CA ARG A 571 25.66 -7.69 2.30
C ARG A 571 24.31 -7.19 2.79
N THR A 572 23.27 -7.78 2.22
CA THR A 572 21.90 -7.52 2.61
C THR A 572 21.33 -8.77 3.30
N PHE A 573 20.90 -8.60 4.54
CA PHE A 573 20.36 -9.67 5.39
C PHE A 573 18.85 -9.49 5.53
N ARG A 574 18.10 -10.51 5.22
CA ARG A 574 16.66 -10.52 5.40
C ARG A 574 16.33 -10.70 6.89
N LEU A 575 15.55 -9.81 7.48
CA LEU A 575 15.34 -9.76 8.93
C LEU A 575 14.68 -11.01 9.49
N ASP A 576 13.71 -11.58 8.78
CA ASP A 576 13.01 -12.79 9.18
C ASP A 576 13.89 -14.05 9.17
N ARG A 577 15.10 -13.97 8.63
CA ARG A 577 16.12 -15.02 8.64
C ARG A 577 17.19 -14.85 9.73
N ILE A 578 17.10 -13.80 10.51
CA ILE A 578 17.95 -13.58 11.69
C ILE A 578 17.29 -14.27 12.88
N ARG A 579 17.91 -15.36 13.35
CA ARG A 579 17.39 -16.12 14.50
C ARG A 579 17.69 -15.42 15.82
N ALA A 580 18.89 -14.87 15.95
CA ALA A 580 19.34 -14.13 17.13
C ALA A 580 20.21 -12.96 16.71
N ALA A 581 20.22 -11.90 17.52
CA ALA A 581 21.08 -10.74 17.33
C ALA A 581 21.53 -10.20 18.68
N SER A 582 22.81 -9.87 18.80
CA SER A 582 23.41 -9.26 20.00
C SER A 582 24.28 -8.07 19.63
N VAL A 583 24.10 -6.96 20.37
CA VAL A 583 24.87 -5.74 20.17
C VAL A 583 26.22 -5.88 20.89
N LEU A 584 27.32 -5.69 20.17
CA LEU A 584 28.65 -5.73 20.73
C LEU A 584 29.06 -4.34 21.24
N ASP A 585 30.03 -4.27 22.16
CA ASP A 585 30.52 -3.00 22.72
C ASP A 585 31.41 -2.20 21.75
N GLU A 586 31.83 -2.81 20.68
CA GLU A 586 32.71 -2.20 19.66
C GLU A 586 31.90 -1.33 18.70
N HIS A 587 32.37 -0.10 18.44
CA HIS A 587 31.83 0.82 17.47
C HIS A 587 32.49 0.67 16.11
N PHE A 588 31.76 0.99 15.06
CA PHE A 588 32.31 1.08 13.70
C PHE A 588 32.14 2.50 13.14
N VAL A 589 32.96 2.83 12.14
CA VAL A 589 32.80 4.08 11.41
C VAL A 589 31.97 3.82 10.17
N ARG A 590 30.92 4.61 9.98
CA ARG A 590 30.05 4.51 8.80
C ARG A 590 30.86 4.61 7.51
N ARG A 591 30.62 3.69 6.61
CA ARG A 591 31.23 3.66 5.29
C ARG A 591 30.36 4.46 4.33
N ALA A 592 30.95 5.48 3.67
CA ALA A 592 30.26 6.30 2.67
C ALA A 592 29.86 5.49 1.40
N GLU A 593 30.47 4.34 1.20
CA GLU A 593 30.28 3.48 0.03
C GLU A 593 29.07 2.53 0.15
N VAL A 594 28.43 2.49 1.34
CA VAL A 594 27.27 1.61 1.54
C VAL A 594 26.02 2.32 1.03
N GLU A 595 25.54 1.85 -0.12
CA GLU A 595 24.34 2.37 -0.75
C GLU A 595 23.15 1.41 -0.56
N ALA A 596 21.93 1.98 -0.47
CA ALA A 596 20.70 1.21 -0.54
C ALA A 596 20.48 0.72 -1.97
N VAL A 597 20.98 -0.45 -2.28
CA VAL A 597 20.65 -1.10 -3.56
C VAL A 597 19.30 -1.79 -3.43
N PRO A 598 18.34 -1.50 -4.33
CA PRO A 598 17.05 -2.18 -4.33
C PRO A 598 17.22 -3.69 -4.30
N TYR A 599 16.69 -4.34 -3.24
CA TYR A 599 16.72 -5.79 -3.17
C TYR A 599 15.85 -6.38 -4.28
N GLN A 600 16.46 -7.17 -5.12
CA GLN A 600 15.76 -7.94 -6.12
C GLN A 600 15.50 -9.35 -5.53
N PRO A 601 14.27 -9.92 -5.62
CA PRO A 601 13.96 -11.22 -4.99
C PRO A 601 14.78 -12.38 -5.52
N TRP A 602 15.32 -12.24 -6.73
CA TRP A 602 16.21 -13.19 -7.37
C TRP A 602 17.67 -13.09 -6.95
N GLY A 603 17.96 -12.31 -5.91
CA GLY A 603 19.29 -12.06 -5.36
C GLY A 603 19.84 -10.71 -5.81
N SER A 604 20.26 -9.88 -4.85
CA SER A 604 21.13 -8.74 -5.17
C SER A 604 22.50 -9.28 -5.49
N PRO A 605 23.17 -8.81 -6.54
CA PRO A 605 24.61 -8.99 -6.63
C PRO A 605 25.20 -8.34 -5.38
N SER A 606 25.99 -9.08 -4.62
CA SER A 606 26.94 -8.48 -3.70
C SER A 606 27.71 -7.42 -4.49
N SER A 607 27.87 -6.22 -3.94
CA SER A 607 28.49 -5.06 -4.55
C SER A 607 29.83 -5.42 -5.18
N GLY A 608 29.83 -5.69 -6.46
CA GLY A 608 30.99 -6.09 -7.25
C GLY A 608 30.53 -6.80 -8.49
N GLU A 609 30.34 -6.09 -9.58
CA GLU A 609 30.31 -6.49 -11.00
C GLU A 609 29.84 -7.90 -11.40
N THR A 610 28.98 -8.55 -10.61
CA THR A 610 28.33 -9.77 -11.07
C THR A 610 27.08 -9.38 -11.84
N THR A 611 27.18 -9.34 -13.15
CA THR A 611 26.03 -9.27 -14.07
C THR A 611 25.01 -10.30 -13.62
N ALA A 612 23.81 -9.84 -13.22
CA ALA A 612 22.71 -10.73 -12.89
C ALA A 612 22.51 -11.71 -14.05
N GLN A 613 22.65 -13.01 -13.78
CA GLN A 613 22.39 -14.04 -14.77
C GLN A 613 20.89 -14.08 -15.05
N SER A 614 20.50 -14.43 -16.25
CA SER A 614 19.10 -14.53 -16.63
C SER A 614 18.74 -15.97 -16.99
N ALA A 615 17.65 -16.46 -16.46
CA ALA A 615 17.08 -17.77 -16.75
C ALA A 615 15.82 -17.66 -17.60
N SER A 616 15.70 -18.47 -18.64
CA SER A 616 14.46 -18.61 -19.41
C SER A 616 13.62 -19.71 -18.79
N VAL A 617 12.49 -19.36 -18.17
CA VAL A 617 11.59 -20.31 -17.52
C VAL A 617 10.24 -20.28 -18.23
N TRP A 618 9.82 -21.44 -18.68
CA TRP A 618 8.50 -21.65 -19.26
C TRP A 618 7.51 -22.02 -18.18
N PHE A 619 6.31 -21.43 -18.25
CA PHE A 619 5.21 -21.71 -17.34
C PHE A 619 3.99 -22.21 -18.11
N GLY A 620 3.41 -23.31 -17.62
CA GLY A 620 2.24 -23.92 -18.20
C GLY A 620 1.00 -23.04 -18.13
N SER A 621 0.05 -23.28 -19.03
CA SER A 621 -1.19 -22.49 -19.14
C SER A 621 -2.02 -22.48 -17.85
N SER A 622 -1.89 -23.50 -17.00
CA SER A 622 -2.59 -23.60 -15.72
C SER A 622 -2.19 -22.49 -14.73
N ILE A 623 -0.93 -22.02 -14.79
CA ILE A 623 -0.38 -21.00 -13.88
C ILE A 623 0.06 -19.71 -14.60
N ALA A 624 0.16 -19.77 -15.93
CA ALA A 624 0.66 -18.66 -16.74
C ALA A 624 -0.10 -17.34 -16.49
N ARG A 625 -1.40 -17.41 -16.25
CA ARG A 625 -2.25 -16.23 -15.99
C ARG A 625 -1.81 -15.44 -14.76
N TRP A 626 -1.53 -16.14 -13.64
CA TRP A 626 -1.08 -15.51 -12.41
C TRP A 626 0.31 -14.89 -12.56
N LEU A 627 1.20 -15.59 -13.26
CA LEU A 627 2.56 -15.11 -13.50
C LEU A 627 2.61 -13.98 -14.54
N ALA A 628 1.68 -13.95 -15.50
CA ALA A 628 1.57 -12.86 -16.45
C ALA A 628 1.19 -11.51 -15.77
N GLU A 629 0.46 -11.53 -14.64
CA GLU A 629 0.24 -10.34 -13.82
C GLU A 629 1.55 -9.83 -13.20
N GLU A 630 2.46 -10.74 -12.84
CA GLU A 630 3.76 -10.40 -12.25
C GLU A 630 4.82 -10.09 -13.29
N HIS A 631 4.70 -10.66 -14.50
CA HIS A 631 5.64 -10.53 -15.59
C HIS A 631 4.95 -10.05 -16.90
N PRO A 632 4.56 -8.76 -16.99
CA PRO A 632 3.85 -8.24 -18.17
C PRO A 632 4.68 -8.31 -19.46
N SER A 633 6.01 -8.39 -19.34
CA SER A 633 6.93 -8.55 -20.48
C SER A 633 7.14 -9.99 -20.94
N ALA A 634 6.41 -10.98 -20.37
CA ALA A 634 6.54 -12.37 -20.74
C ALA A 634 6.11 -12.65 -22.19
N ASP A 635 6.81 -13.54 -22.87
CA ASP A 635 6.40 -14.04 -24.18
C ASP A 635 5.22 -15.00 -24.02
N ARG A 636 4.13 -14.75 -24.73
CA ARG A 636 2.90 -15.56 -24.69
C ARG A 636 2.81 -16.52 -25.86
N PHE A 637 2.23 -17.69 -25.63
CA PHE A 637 2.06 -18.73 -26.65
C PHE A 637 0.57 -19.08 -26.87
N ALA A 638 0.27 -19.66 -28.05
CA ALA A 638 -1.10 -19.99 -28.47
C ALA A 638 -1.80 -21.02 -27.55
N ASP A 639 -1.04 -21.82 -26.80
CA ASP A 639 -1.56 -22.77 -25.82
C ASP A 639 -1.83 -22.16 -24.44
N GLY A 640 -1.70 -20.84 -24.31
CA GLY A 640 -1.87 -20.12 -23.07
C GLY A 640 -0.66 -20.15 -22.12
N SER A 641 0.43 -20.82 -22.50
CA SER A 641 1.69 -20.81 -21.72
C SER A 641 2.47 -19.52 -21.94
N ILE A 642 3.41 -19.24 -21.03
CA ILE A 642 4.30 -18.09 -21.14
C ILE A 642 5.76 -18.48 -20.94
N LEU A 643 6.68 -17.68 -21.48
CA LEU A 643 8.11 -17.74 -21.21
C LEU A 643 8.56 -16.44 -20.54
N VAL A 644 9.17 -16.57 -19.37
CA VAL A 644 9.63 -15.45 -18.57
C VAL A 644 11.14 -15.46 -18.50
N GLN A 645 11.75 -14.28 -18.61
CA GLN A 645 13.17 -14.10 -18.31
C GLN A 645 13.29 -13.73 -16.83
N ILE A 646 13.82 -14.63 -16.01
CA ILE A 646 13.98 -14.44 -14.58
C ILE A 646 15.46 -14.16 -14.30
N PRO A 647 15.79 -12.94 -13.86
CA PRO A 647 17.14 -12.66 -13.39
C PRO A 647 17.39 -13.41 -12.07
N TYR A 648 18.61 -13.95 -11.87
CA TYR A 648 18.97 -14.65 -10.64
C TYR A 648 20.44 -14.42 -10.28
N ALA A 649 20.72 -14.39 -8.98
CA ALA A 649 22.07 -14.35 -8.43
C ALA A 649 22.42 -15.66 -7.70
N SER A 650 21.43 -16.46 -7.31
CA SER A 650 21.59 -17.76 -6.66
C SER A 650 20.93 -18.86 -7.47
N GLU A 651 21.71 -19.81 -7.92
CA GLU A 651 21.22 -21.01 -8.62
C GLU A 651 20.24 -21.80 -7.75
N GLU A 652 20.55 -21.91 -6.47
CA GLU A 652 19.75 -22.66 -5.53
C GLU A 652 18.38 -22.00 -5.26
N TRP A 653 18.34 -20.66 -5.21
CA TRP A 653 17.08 -19.93 -5.17
C TRP A 653 16.23 -20.22 -6.44
N LEU A 654 16.85 -20.15 -7.62
CA LEU A 654 16.15 -20.42 -8.88
C LEU A 654 15.58 -21.85 -8.93
N VAL A 655 16.35 -22.82 -8.46
CA VAL A 655 15.92 -24.23 -8.39
C VAL A 655 14.70 -24.39 -7.49
N LYS A 656 14.68 -23.79 -6.30
CA LYS A 656 13.53 -23.82 -5.39
C LYS A 656 12.32 -23.09 -5.98
N GLU A 657 12.56 -21.97 -6.64
CA GLU A 657 11.51 -21.21 -7.33
C GLU A 657 10.82 -22.05 -8.42
N ILE A 658 11.58 -22.87 -9.15
CA ILE A 658 11.03 -23.78 -10.15
C ILE A 658 10.25 -24.94 -9.50
N ILE A 659 10.80 -25.55 -8.46
CA ILE A 659 10.23 -26.73 -7.79
C ILE A 659 8.88 -26.40 -7.16
N LYS A 660 8.74 -25.21 -6.54
CA LYS A 660 7.49 -24.81 -5.88
C LYS A 660 6.27 -24.79 -6.83
N HIS A 661 6.51 -24.69 -8.14
CA HIS A 661 5.43 -24.72 -9.13
C HIS A 661 5.05 -26.13 -9.61
N GLY A 662 5.59 -27.18 -8.99
CA GLY A 662 5.11 -28.56 -9.17
C GLY A 662 5.15 -29.09 -10.60
N GLY A 663 6.14 -28.68 -11.39
CA GLY A 663 6.27 -29.11 -12.80
C GLY A 663 5.62 -28.16 -13.81
N GLU A 664 4.77 -27.24 -13.38
CA GLU A 664 4.23 -26.19 -14.26
C GLU A 664 5.28 -25.13 -14.63
N ALA A 665 6.42 -25.07 -13.94
CA ALA A 665 7.60 -24.31 -14.31
C ALA A 665 8.67 -25.24 -14.92
N VAL A 666 9.23 -24.87 -16.07
CA VAL A 666 10.29 -25.63 -16.74
C VAL A 666 11.43 -24.71 -17.15
N LEU A 667 12.62 -25.00 -16.65
CA LEU A 667 13.84 -24.29 -16.99
C LEU A 667 14.29 -24.63 -18.42
N PHE A 668 14.34 -23.63 -19.29
CA PHE A 668 14.87 -23.77 -20.64
C PHE A 668 16.36 -23.41 -20.70
N GLU A 669 16.74 -22.29 -20.07
CA GLU A 669 18.11 -21.80 -19.99
C GLU A 669 18.40 -21.23 -18.60
N PRO A 670 19.57 -21.45 -18.01
CA PRO A 670 20.70 -22.23 -18.54
C PRO A 670 20.46 -23.76 -18.43
N VAL A 671 20.80 -24.50 -19.50
CA VAL A 671 20.58 -25.95 -19.58
C VAL A 671 21.32 -26.71 -18.48
N ALA A 672 22.49 -26.21 -18.07
CA ALA A 672 23.33 -26.84 -17.03
C ALA A 672 22.57 -27.02 -15.69
N LEU A 673 21.75 -26.06 -15.30
CA LEU A 673 21.02 -26.10 -14.03
C LEU A 673 19.84 -27.10 -14.01
N ARG A 674 19.46 -27.67 -15.14
CA ARG A 674 18.40 -28.68 -15.19
C ARG A 674 18.77 -29.93 -14.38
N ALA A 675 20.01 -30.34 -14.40
CA ALA A 675 20.52 -31.45 -13.59
C ALA A 675 20.36 -31.16 -12.08
N THR A 676 20.67 -29.92 -11.66
CA THR A 676 20.51 -29.48 -10.27
C THR A 676 19.05 -29.47 -9.85
N VAL A 677 18.11 -29.10 -10.76
CA VAL A 677 16.66 -29.19 -10.49
C VAL A 677 16.26 -30.64 -10.24
N VAL A 678 16.73 -31.58 -11.05
CA VAL A 678 16.46 -33.02 -10.88
C VAL A 678 17.01 -33.53 -9.54
N GLU A 679 18.27 -33.24 -9.22
CA GLU A 679 18.88 -33.63 -7.94
C GLU A 679 18.12 -33.09 -6.72
N HIS A 680 17.64 -31.84 -6.81
CA HIS A 680 16.83 -31.25 -5.74
C HIS A 680 15.46 -31.95 -5.62
N ALA A 681 14.80 -32.21 -6.75
CA ALA A 681 13.53 -32.94 -6.75
C ALA A 681 13.70 -34.35 -6.17
N ASP A 682 14.77 -35.08 -6.52
CA ASP A 682 15.07 -36.39 -5.96
C ASP A 682 15.31 -36.35 -4.45
N ARG A 683 16.01 -35.34 -3.93
CA ARG A 683 16.21 -35.15 -2.49
C ARG A 683 14.88 -34.94 -1.77
N VAL A 684 13.98 -34.12 -2.32
CA VAL A 684 12.66 -33.87 -1.73
C VAL A 684 11.80 -35.14 -1.80
N ILE A 685 11.80 -35.87 -2.91
CA ILE A 685 11.10 -37.17 -3.06
C ILE A 685 11.59 -38.17 -2.00
N ALA A 686 12.91 -38.28 -1.78
CA ALA A 686 13.48 -39.13 -0.76
C ALA A 686 12.99 -38.76 0.66
N ARG A 687 12.85 -37.47 0.95
CA ARG A 687 12.27 -37.00 2.22
C ARG A 687 10.81 -37.45 2.38
N TYR A 688 10.00 -37.37 1.32
CA TYR A 688 8.61 -37.84 1.34
C TYR A 688 8.52 -39.36 1.53
N ALA A 689 9.48 -40.12 0.97
CA ALA A 689 9.54 -41.57 1.17
C ALA A 689 9.95 -41.98 2.58
N ALA A 690 10.82 -41.20 3.23
CA ALA A 690 11.30 -41.44 4.59
C ALA A 690 10.32 -41.01 5.69
N ALA A 691 9.40 -40.10 5.41
CA ALA A 691 8.40 -39.67 6.40
C ALA A 691 7.38 -40.79 6.66
N PRO A 692 7.25 -41.31 7.91
CA PRO A 692 6.38 -42.46 8.18
C PRO A 692 4.92 -42.07 7.93
N ALA A 693 4.23 -42.88 7.13
CA ALA A 693 2.76 -42.87 7.14
C ALA A 693 2.31 -43.33 8.54
N ARG A 694 1.85 -42.41 9.38
CA ARG A 694 1.18 -42.81 10.61
C ARG A 694 -0.10 -43.57 10.22
N ARG A 695 -0.17 -44.82 10.69
CA ARG A 695 -1.39 -45.66 10.66
C ARG A 695 -2.41 -45.15 11.66
#